data_1d948101a2d24da6f6a2bca95ab572ac
#
_entry.id   1d948101a2d24da6f6a2bca95ab572ac
#
_cell.length_a   1.000
_cell.length_b   1.000
_cell.length_c   1.000
_cell.angle_alpha   90.00
_cell.angle_beta   90.00
_cell.angle_gamma   90.00
#
_symmetry.space_group_name_H-M   'P 1'
#
loop_
_entity.id
_entity.type
_entity.pdbx_description
1 polymer ?
#
loop_
_entity_poly.entity_id
_entity_poly.type
_entity_poly.pdbx_seq_one_letter_code
_entity_poly.pdbx_strand_id
1 'polypeptide(L)'
;MSLIKKLTPVFIAGSIALTSSISAYPSFALEDSGIDYDFARALQYSIYFYDANMCGTEVSENTQYSWRGDCHTYDSQVAMNSNATNLSESFLTKYKDILDPDGDGFIDVSGGFHDAGDHVKFGIPENYAASTLGWGYYEFRDSYKKLGQDKHIETILRYFNDYLMKCTFRDENGEVIAHCYQVGDGDIDHDYWNSPEIDEMERPAFFLTGDKPQTDYAASAAASLAANYMNFKDTDSEYAEKSLDYAKALFSFAQNHEKQLSDNADGPKQYYRSEKWEDDYVWAAAWLYKATEDISYLNEAAKYIDYYAPSGWAHCWNDVWSGAITLLGEIDLEHPEIDLQNIYRKAQNKSEYEDADFWIQIEKAIQKWMTGYNTPAGYAFLNEWGSARYNTAMQLVTLVYDKYKNNGKPSGYSDWAKGQMEYLMGNNPMDTCYIVGYNDKTVKHPHHRASSGLTTAEDTKDHRYVLYGALVGGPDGSDKYTDVTEKYVYTEVTIDYNAAFVGACAGLYAFYGTDDMKITPDFPPAVSSEGEQGGNNYWVNACGIDDLNSDGCGVTKVSLVVMTDSTKPAKDISVRYYFNSSEISDVNNVKPSELYDQAAVEAAPADGIISGPYKYDKTDDTYYVEIRWDGYTIANSNKKYQFTIGMYYGDKWNPENDPSYKDLKIYDTDSAFFGMGNEVKTDNICVYSDGVLVGGIEPDGSIPETTEATIAPETSSSTNIIWGDVNSDGKVEIADVVSAAAYVGDQKNNTIEPQGLINGDVHNTGDGITSGDVLAIQQYLAQIVKKLPV
;
A
#
# COMPACT_ATOMS: atom_id res chain seq x y z
N MET A 1 -80.54 -43.80 25.86
CA MET A 1 -81.23 -42.61 26.41
C MET A 1 -80.05 -41.64 26.75
N SER A 2 -79.74 -40.74 25.83
CA SER A 2 -80.03 -39.29 25.88
C SER A 2 -79.01 -38.57 26.72
N LEU A 3 -78.22 -37.66 26.29
CA LEU A 3 -78.43 -36.42 25.58
C LEU A 3 -77.03 -35.91 25.03
N ILE A 4 -76.98 -35.62 23.76
CA ILE A 4 -75.87 -34.86 23.13
C ILE A 4 -76.03 -33.38 23.45
N LYS A 5 -75.09 -32.74 24.07
CA LYS A 5 -75.01 -31.27 24.06
C LYS A 5 -73.87 -30.86 23.14
N LYS A 6 -74.28 -30.19 22.08
CA LYS A 6 -73.38 -29.45 21.17
C LYS A 6 -72.69 -28.33 21.99
N LEU A 7 -71.38 -28.29 21.94
CA LEU A 7 -70.58 -27.13 22.29
C LEU A 7 -69.79 -26.65 21.01
N THR A 8 -70.15 -25.47 20.58
CA THR A 8 -69.46 -24.70 19.50
C THR A 8 -68.15 -24.19 20.03
N PRO A 9 -67.04 -24.38 19.35
CA PRO A 9 -65.83 -23.74 19.79
C PRO A 9 -65.84 -22.28 19.31
N VAL A 10 -65.71 -21.32 20.22
CA VAL A 10 -65.39 -19.93 19.98
C VAL A 10 -63.89 -19.87 19.76
N PHE A 11 -63.47 -19.55 18.52
CA PHE A 11 -62.07 -19.18 18.21
C PHE A 11 -61.79 -17.78 18.80
N ILE A 12 -61.01 -17.71 19.87
CA ILE A 12 -60.37 -16.50 20.33
C ILE A 12 -59.03 -16.44 19.62
N ALA A 13 -58.93 -15.60 18.62
CA ALA A 13 -57.65 -15.22 18.06
C ALA A 13 -56.88 -14.38 19.11
N GLY A 14 -56.06 -15.03 19.88
CA GLY A 14 -55.06 -14.36 20.73
C GLY A 14 -53.86 -14.03 19.90
N SER A 15 -53.71 -12.79 19.48
CA SER A 15 -52.44 -12.24 18.98
C SER A 15 -51.41 -12.31 20.12
N ILE A 16 -50.55 -13.30 20.09
CA ILE A 16 -49.35 -13.32 20.93
C ILE A 16 -48.39 -12.34 20.28
N ALA A 17 -48.38 -11.09 20.73
CA ALA A 17 -47.27 -10.20 20.51
C ALA A 17 -46.09 -10.78 21.32
N LEU A 18 -45.16 -11.45 20.65
CA LEU A 18 -43.82 -11.68 21.18
C LEU A 18 -43.16 -10.32 21.29
N THR A 19 -43.36 -9.65 22.42
CA THR A 19 -42.39 -8.64 22.83
C THR A 19 -41.16 -9.42 23.26
N SER A 20 -40.17 -9.52 22.34
CA SER A 20 -38.80 -9.86 22.73
C SER A 20 -38.36 -8.78 23.71
N SER A 21 -38.40 -9.07 25.00
CA SER A 21 -37.69 -8.32 26.01
C SER A 21 -36.21 -8.55 25.69
N ILE A 22 -35.64 -7.65 24.89
CA ILE A 22 -34.19 -7.49 24.84
C ILE A 22 -33.82 -7.12 26.27
N SER A 23 -33.29 -8.07 27.03
CA SER A 23 -32.62 -7.79 28.28
C SER A 23 -31.57 -6.75 27.93
N ALA A 24 -31.59 -5.57 28.59
CA ALA A 24 -30.53 -4.60 28.45
C ALA A 24 -29.23 -5.34 28.77
N TYR A 25 -28.42 -5.60 27.74
CA TYR A 25 -27.08 -6.12 27.93
C TYR A 25 -26.35 -5.08 28.79
N PRO A 26 -25.55 -5.48 29.77
CA PRO A 26 -24.73 -4.52 30.49
C PRO A 26 -23.87 -3.80 29.46
N SER A 27 -24.26 -2.58 29.11
CA SER A 27 -23.30 -1.65 28.54
C SER A 27 -22.28 -1.49 29.64
N PHE A 28 -21.07 -2.01 29.43
CA PHE A 28 -19.93 -1.62 30.25
C PHE A 28 -19.68 -0.15 29.93
N ALA A 29 -20.41 0.74 30.60
CA ALA A 29 -20.07 2.13 30.66
C ALA A 29 -18.76 2.18 31.47
N LEU A 30 -17.63 2.03 30.79
CA LEU A 30 -16.40 2.61 31.27
C LEU A 30 -16.72 4.08 31.45
N GLU A 31 -16.26 4.70 32.56
CA GLU A 31 -16.45 6.13 32.84
C GLU A 31 -16.07 6.92 31.58
N ASP A 32 -16.71 8.06 31.36
CA ASP A 32 -16.44 8.95 30.20
C ASP A 32 -14.92 9.08 30.00
N SER A 33 -14.42 8.39 28.99
CA SER A 33 -12.98 8.26 28.74
C SER A 33 -12.35 9.57 28.25
N GLY A 34 -13.17 10.58 27.95
CA GLY A 34 -12.75 11.82 27.32
C GLY A 34 -12.22 11.65 25.90
N ILE A 35 -12.42 10.46 25.29
CA ILE A 35 -12.04 10.16 23.93
C ILE A 35 -13.09 10.70 22.97
N ASP A 36 -12.65 11.44 21.97
CA ASP A 36 -13.48 11.90 20.87
C ASP A 36 -13.64 10.79 19.83
N TYR A 37 -14.83 10.17 19.79
CA TYR A 37 -15.17 9.10 18.86
C TYR A 37 -15.72 9.69 17.56
N ASP A 38 -14.83 10.08 16.66
CA ASP A 38 -15.18 10.67 15.34
C ASP A 38 -15.12 9.62 14.24
N PHE A 39 -16.27 9.10 13.85
CA PHE A 39 -16.37 8.10 12.77
C PHE A 39 -16.11 8.68 11.36
N ALA A 40 -16.24 10.00 11.19
CA ALA A 40 -15.85 10.65 9.94
C ALA A 40 -14.33 10.62 9.75
N ARG A 41 -13.59 10.97 10.81
CA ARG A 41 -12.13 10.89 10.84
C ARG A 41 -11.65 9.43 10.74
N ALA A 42 -12.32 8.50 11.41
CA ALA A 42 -11.98 7.09 11.33
C ALA A 42 -12.14 6.53 9.91
N LEU A 43 -13.23 6.88 9.22
CA LEU A 43 -13.42 6.51 7.81
C LEU A 43 -12.33 7.11 6.93
N GLN A 44 -12.05 8.41 7.05
CA GLN A 44 -10.98 9.03 6.29
C GLN A 44 -9.66 8.30 6.50
N TYR A 45 -9.20 8.14 7.75
CA TYR A 45 -7.90 7.57 8.07
C TYR A 45 -7.78 6.12 7.60
N SER A 46 -8.82 5.31 7.76
CA SER A 46 -8.78 3.88 7.43
C SER A 46 -8.46 3.58 5.95
N ILE A 47 -8.76 4.51 5.04
CA ILE A 47 -8.45 4.37 3.61
C ILE A 47 -6.95 4.55 3.34
N TYR A 48 -6.26 5.43 4.08
CA TYR A 48 -4.86 5.77 3.84
C TYR A 48 -3.88 4.60 4.06
N PHE A 49 -4.28 3.58 4.81
CA PHE A 49 -3.46 2.37 4.91
C PHE A 49 -3.15 1.76 3.54
N TYR A 50 -4.10 1.77 2.63
CA TYR A 50 -3.92 1.22 1.28
C TYR A 50 -2.92 2.02 0.45
N ASP A 51 -2.86 3.33 0.62
CA ASP A 51 -1.83 4.17 -0.02
C ASP A 51 -0.42 3.73 0.35
N ALA A 52 -0.22 3.27 1.58
CA ALA A 52 1.06 2.77 2.06
C ALA A 52 1.43 1.39 1.49
N ASN A 53 0.45 0.60 1.06
CA ASN A 53 0.66 -0.76 0.57
C ASN A 53 0.62 -0.88 -0.96
N MET A 54 0.37 0.18 -1.70
CA MET A 54 0.46 0.16 -3.16
C MET A 54 1.81 -0.35 -3.65
N CYS A 55 1.80 -1.15 -4.71
CA CYS A 55 2.96 -1.75 -5.37
C CYS A 55 2.92 -1.47 -6.87
N GLY A 56 4.08 -1.32 -7.52
CA GLY A 56 4.19 -1.20 -8.97
C GLY A 56 4.80 0.12 -9.45
N THR A 57 4.58 0.42 -10.72
CA THR A 57 5.17 1.57 -11.45
C THR A 57 4.33 2.85 -11.38
N GLU A 58 3.16 2.81 -10.75
CA GLU A 58 2.20 3.92 -10.68
C GLU A 58 1.89 4.32 -9.23
N VAL A 59 2.74 3.91 -8.28
CA VAL A 59 2.54 4.22 -6.85
C VAL A 59 2.66 5.71 -6.61
N SER A 60 3.70 6.35 -7.14
CA SER A 60 3.94 7.78 -6.98
C SER A 60 2.83 8.68 -7.53
N GLU A 61 2.06 8.17 -8.51
CA GLU A 61 0.94 8.90 -9.13
C GLU A 61 -0.38 8.73 -8.36
N ASN A 62 -0.56 7.60 -7.66
CA ASN A 62 -1.83 7.21 -7.04
C ASN A 62 -1.85 7.34 -5.52
N THR A 63 -0.71 7.19 -4.82
CA THR A 63 -0.63 7.30 -3.36
C THR A 63 -0.82 8.73 -2.87
N GLN A 64 -1.47 8.87 -1.71
CA GLN A 64 -1.57 10.16 -1.01
C GLN A 64 -0.34 10.42 -0.11
N TYR A 65 0.55 9.46 0.07
CA TYR A 65 1.74 9.59 0.89
C TYR A 65 2.95 10.08 0.11
N SER A 66 3.52 11.23 0.47
CA SER A 66 4.73 11.78 -0.14
C SER A 66 5.99 10.93 0.09
N TRP A 67 5.96 10.02 1.06
CA TRP A 67 7.07 9.13 1.40
C TRP A 67 7.00 7.78 0.66
N ARG A 68 5.91 7.48 -0.06
CA ARG A 68 5.81 6.32 -0.93
C ARG A 68 6.20 6.70 -2.36
N GLY A 69 6.74 5.71 -3.06
CA GLY A 69 7.17 5.83 -4.45
C GLY A 69 6.97 4.52 -5.20
N ASP A 70 7.30 4.53 -6.48
CA ASP A 70 7.27 3.31 -7.30
C ASP A 70 8.21 2.27 -6.71
N CYS A 71 7.74 1.03 -6.66
CA CYS A 71 8.47 -0.07 -6.05
C CYS A 71 8.18 -1.37 -6.80
N HIS A 72 9.10 -2.35 -6.72
CA HIS A 72 8.98 -3.63 -7.44
C HIS A 72 8.60 -3.43 -8.92
N THR A 73 9.16 -2.40 -9.55
CA THR A 73 8.87 -2.07 -10.95
C THR A 73 9.23 -3.21 -11.89
N TYR A 74 10.14 -4.08 -11.45
CA TYR A 74 10.55 -5.28 -12.17
C TYR A 74 9.52 -6.44 -12.10
N ASP A 75 8.42 -6.33 -11.31
CA ASP A 75 7.26 -7.21 -11.46
C ASP A 75 6.61 -7.11 -12.86
N SER A 76 6.94 -6.07 -13.64
CA SER A 76 6.59 -5.96 -15.07
C SER A 76 7.49 -6.80 -15.99
N GLN A 77 8.56 -7.41 -15.44
CA GLN A 77 9.59 -8.11 -16.19
C GLN A 77 9.83 -9.52 -15.64
N VAL A 78 8.77 -10.25 -15.31
CA VAL A 78 8.90 -11.64 -14.86
C VAL A 78 9.36 -12.52 -16.01
N ALA A 79 10.51 -13.16 -15.84
CA ALA A 79 11.11 -13.97 -16.90
C ALA A 79 10.23 -15.19 -17.26
N MET A 80 10.06 -15.44 -18.54
CA MET A 80 9.24 -16.56 -19.06
C MET A 80 9.96 -17.91 -18.94
N ASN A 81 10.21 -18.35 -17.73
CA ASN A 81 10.84 -19.63 -17.42
C ASN A 81 10.32 -20.24 -16.11
N SER A 82 10.60 -21.53 -15.90
CA SER A 82 10.14 -22.28 -14.73
C SER A 82 10.89 -21.95 -13.43
N ASN A 83 11.88 -21.07 -13.42
CA ASN A 83 12.53 -20.59 -12.20
C ASN A 83 11.80 -19.33 -11.66
N ALA A 84 11.33 -18.47 -12.55
CA ALA A 84 10.62 -17.26 -12.20
C ALA A 84 9.09 -17.47 -12.07
N THR A 85 8.56 -18.61 -12.55
CA THR A 85 7.13 -18.92 -12.49
C THR A 85 6.90 -20.39 -12.13
N ASN A 86 5.70 -20.74 -11.68
CA ASN A 86 5.27 -22.14 -11.51
C ASN A 86 4.74 -22.76 -12.83
N LEU A 87 4.92 -22.10 -13.96
CA LEU A 87 4.48 -22.57 -15.28
C LEU A 87 5.52 -23.49 -15.93
N SER A 88 5.03 -24.52 -16.65
CA SER A 88 5.93 -25.42 -17.39
C SER A 88 6.43 -24.75 -18.68
N GLU A 89 7.63 -25.13 -19.15
CA GLU A 89 8.21 -24.66 -20.40
C GLU A 89 7.29 -24.90 -21.61
N SER A 90 6.53 -26.01 -21.60
CA SER A 90 5.55 -26.31 -22.63
C SER A 90 4.35 -25.36 -22.61
N PHE A 91 3.92 -24.95 -21.41
CA PHE A 91 2.85 -23.98 -21.25
C PHE A 91 3.31 -22.59 -21.71
N LEU A 92 4.46 -22.13 -21.24
CA LEU A 92 5.08 -20.87 -21.63
C LEU A 92 5.26 -20.77 -23.15
N THR A 93 5.77 -21.83 -23.79
CA THR A 93 5.93 -21.86 -25.23
C THR A 93 4.59 -21.81 -25.99
N LYS A 94 3.58 -22.53 -25.49
CA LYS A 94 2.26 -22.62 -26.15
C LYS A 94 1.49 -21.30 -26.09
N TYR A 95 1.58 -20.60 -24.97
CA TYR A 95 0.77 -19.41 -24.70
C TYR A 95 1.61 -18.13 -24.68
N LYS A 96 2.80 -18.16 -25.30
CA LYS A 96 3.72 -17.03 -25.32
C LYS A 96 3.04 -15.72 -25.70
N ASP A 97 2.32 -15.67 -26.80
CA ASP A 97 1.70 -14.44 -27.33
C ASP A 97 0.54 -13.91 -26.45
N ILE A 98 0.04 -14.74 -25.51
CA ILE A 98 -0.99 -14.34 -24.53
C ILE A 98 -0.34 -13.82 -23.26
N LEU A 99 0.76 -14.45 -22.82
CA LEU A 99 1.48 -14.10 -21.60
C LEU A 99 2.40 -12.89 -21.78
N ASP A 100 2.86 -12.66 -23.01
CA ASP A 100 3.78 -11.61 -23.45
C ASP A 100 3.16 -10.93 -24.71
N PRO A 101 2.09 -10.11 -24.53
CA PRO A 101 1.35 -9.55 -25.66
C PRO A 101 2.08 -8.41 -26.39
N ASP A 102 3.05 -7.77 -25.77
CA ASP A 102 3.89 -6.71 -26.36
C ASP A 102 5.18 -7.27 -26.98
N GLY A 103 5.54 -8.53 -26.66
CA GLY A 103 6.64 -9.26 -27.30
C GLY A 103 8.02 -8.89 -26.75
N ASP A 104 8.10 -8.32 -25.55
CA ASP A 104 9.36 -7.93 -24.92
C ASP A 104 10.12 -9.11 -24.26
N GLY A 105 9.45 -10.26 -24.12
CA GLY A 105 10.01 -11.51 -23.58
C GLY A 105 9.73 -11.74 -22.10
N PHE A 106 8.90 -10.92 -21.47
CA PHE A 106 8.54 -10.97 -20.07
C PHE A 106 7.03 -11.08 -19.84
N ILE A 107 6.62 -11.37 -18.60
CA ILE A 107 5.22 -11.35 -18.18
C ILE A 107 5.06 -10.15 -17.24
N ASP A 108 4.13 -9.25 -17.56
CA ASP A 108 3.80 -8.11 -16.70
C ASP A 108 2.73 -8.48 -15.67
N VAL A 109 3.13 -8.50 -14.40
CA VAL A 109 2.26 -8.67 -13.22
C VAL A 109 2.48 -7.53 -12.21
N SER A 110 2.89 -6.35 -12.69
CA SER A 110 3.09 -5.16 -11.89
C SER A 110 1.75 -4.56 -11.41
N GLY A 111 1.78 -3.82 -10.31
CA GLY A 111 0.58 -3.25 -9.68
C GLY A 111 0.15 -4.04 -8.45
N GLY A 112 -1.07 -3.79 -7.97
CA GLY A 112 -1.62 -4.44 -6.78
C GLY A 112 -1.07 -3.88 -5.47
N PHE A 113 -1.22 -4.67 -4.41
CA PHE A 113 -0.86 -4.24 -3.06
C PHE A 113 0.05 -5.25 -2.38
N HIS A 114 0.98 -4.77 -1.59
CA HIS A 114 1.64 -5.59 -0.57
C HIS A 114 0.60 -6.06 0.44
N ASP A 115 0.70 -7.32 0.87
CA ASP A 115 -0.29 -7.94 1.75
C ASP A 115 -0.37 -7.27 3.12
N ALA A 116 0.76 -7.05 3.75
CA ALA A 116 0.86 -6.59 5.13
C ALA A 116 1.99 -5.57 5.28
N GLY A 117 2.81 -5.73 6.33
CA GLY A 117 4.06 -5.02 6.46
C GLY A 117 5.20 -5.64 5.65
N ASP A 118 4.97 -6.79 5.04
CA ASP A 118 5.83 -7.46 4.06
C ASP A 118 5.59 -6.93 2.64
N HIS A 119 6.28 -7.53 1.65
CA HIS A 119 6.18 -7.07 0.26
C HIS A 119 5.61 -8.12 -0.70
N VAL A 120 5.15 -9.25 -0.21
CA VAL A 120 4.48 -10.25 -1.04
C VAL A 120 3.09 -9.76 -1.44
N LYS A 121 2.67 -10.06 -2.66
CA LYS A 121 1.28 -9.92 -3.11
C LYS A 121 0.61 -11.29 -3.01
N PHE A 122 -0.12 -11.56 -1.94
CA PHE A 122 -0.87 -12.80 -1.73
C PHE A 122 -2.30 -12.66 -2.24
N GLY A 123 -2.70 -13.49 -3.20
CA GLY A 123 -3.96 -13.29 -3.91
C GLY A 123 -5.23 -13.50 -3.09
N ILE A 124 -5.29 -14.48 -2.18
CA ILE A 124 -6.52 -14.68 -1.37
C ILE A 124 -6.82 -13.46 -0.48
N PRO A 125 -5.90 -12.94 0.35
CA PRO A 125 -6.18 -11.75 1.13
C PRO A 125 -6.37 -10.51 0.27
N GLU A 126 -5.68 -10.39 -0.88
CA GLU A 126 -5.86 -9.29 -1.82
C GLU A 126 -7.27 -9.29 -2.44
N ASN A 127 -7.75 -10.44 -2.91
CA ASN A 127 -9.10 -10.60 -3.46
C ASN A 127 -10.18 -10.34 -2.40
N TYR A 128 -9.96 -10.85 -1.17
CA TYR A 128 -10.85 -10.58 -0.04
C TYR A 128 -10.89 -9.08 0.28
N ALA A 129 -9.73 -8.43 0.38
CA ALA A 129 -9.65 -7.00 0.66
C ALA A 129 -10.40 -6.18 -0.39
N ALA A 130 -10.14 -6.44 -1.67
CA ALA A 130 -10.78 -5.75 -2.78
C ALA A 130 -12.31 -5.94 -2.79
N SER A 131 -12.79 -7.19 -2.61
CA SER A 131 -14.24 -7.48 -2.60
C SER A 131 -14.95 -6.93 -1.37
N THR A 132 -14.31 -6.96 -0.19
CA THR A 132 -14.88 -6.47 1.08
C THR A 132 -14.90 -4.94 1.13
N LEU A 133 -13.84 -4.25 0.65
CA LEU A 133 -13.86 -2.81 0.43
C LEU A 133 -14.98 -2.40 -0.54
N GLY A 134 -15.07 -3.13 -1.66
CA GLY A 134 -16.12 -2.93 -2.66
C GLY A 134 -17.52 -3.10 -2.06
N TRP A 135 -17.72 -4.11 -1.19
CA TRP A 135 -18.97 -4.31 -0.45
C TRP A 135 -19.25 -3.16 0.52
N GLY A 136 -18.29 -2.75 1.35
CA GLY A 136 -18.47 -1.63 2.28
C GLY A 136 -18.79 -0.31 1.55
N TYR A 137 -18.16 -0.06 0.40
CA TYR A 137 -18.46 1.11 -0.44
C TYR A 137 -19.85 1.00 -1.09
N TYR A 138 -20.23 -0.17 -1.57
CA TYR A 138 -21.57 -0.43 -2.12
C TYR A 138 -22.67 -0.16 -1.07
N GLU A 139 -22.47 -0.66 0.16
CA GLU A 139 -23.47 -0.56 1.22
C GLU A 139 -23.62 0.85 1.80
N PHE A 140 -22.51 1.56 1.99
CA PHE A 140 -22.48 2.83 2.72
C PHE A 140 -21.95 4.00 1.87
N ARG A 141 -22.15 3.95 0.55
CA ARG A 141 -21.64 4.95 -0.41
C ARG A 141 -21.96 6.39 -0.03
N ASP A 142 -23.13 6.63 0.55
CA ASP A 142 -23.54 7.97 0.95
C ASP A 142 -22.65 8.56 2.07
N SER A 143 -22.09 7.72 2.94
CA SER A 143 -21.13 8.14 3.96
C SER A 143 -19.86 8.67 3.32
N TYR A 144 -19.29 7.92 2.36
CA TYR A 144 -18.09 8.34 1.64
C TYR A 144 -18.32 9.65 0.87
N LYS A 145 -19.42 9.76 0.12
CA LYS A 145 -19.77 10.96 -0.62
C LYS A 145 -19.98 12.18 0.28
N LYS A 146 -20.70 12.01 1.40
CA LYS A 146 -20.94 13.10 2.35
C LYS A 146 -19.67 13.64 2.95
N LEU A 147 -18.66 12.78 3.13
CA LEU A 147 -17.36 13.11 3.70
C LEU A 147 -16.30 13.44 2.63
N GLY A 148 -16.63 13.38 1.33
CA GLY A 148 -15.67 13.63 0.26
C GLY A 148 -14.57 12.58 0.13
N GLN A 149 -14.83 11.34 0.61
CA GLN A 149 -13.91 10.22 0.56
C GLN A 149 -14.21 9.24 -0.59
N ASP A 150 -15.22 9.53 -1.39
CA ASP A 150 -15.64 8.68 -2.52
C ASP A 150 -14.55 8.56 -3.58
N LYS A 151 -13.84 9.64 -3.92
CA LYS A 151 -12.77 9.58 -4.92
C LYS A 151 -11.56 8.79 -4.43
N HIS A 152 -11.21 8.93 -3.17
CA HIS A 152 -10.08 8.21 -2.60
C HIS A 152 -10.35 6.69 -2.60
N ILE A 153 -11.48 6.25 -2.06
CA ILE A 153 -11.82 4.82 -2.10
C ILE A 153 -11.99 4.28 -3.53
N GLU A 154 -12.53 5.08 -4.46
CA GLU A 154 -12.62 4.70 -5.87
C GLU A 154 -11.24 4.50 -6.50
N THR A 155 -10.24 5.32 -6.17
CA THR A 155 -8.84 5.13 -6.60
C THR A 155 -8.29 3.80 -6.08
N ILE A 156 -8.45 3.51 -4.79
CA ILE A 156 -8.01 2.26 -4.17
C ILE A 156 -8.67 1.05 -4.85
N LEU A 157 -10.01 1.10 -5.05
CA LEU A 157 -10.74 0.00 -5.68
C LEU A 157 -10.29 -0.22 -7.14
N ARG A 158 -10.02 0.84 -7.90
CA ARG A 158 -9.49 0.73 -9.26
C ARG A 158 -8.11 0.09 -9.25
N TYR A 159 -7.23 0.50 -8.35
CA TYR A 159 -5.88 -0.03 -8.26
C TYR A 159 -5.87 -1.55 -8.02
N PHE A 160 -6.72 -2.06 -7.12
CA PHE A 160 -6.95 -3.49 -6.93
C PHE A 160 -7.45 -4.17 -8.21
N ASN A 161 -8.53 -3.64 -8.79
CA ASN A 161 -9.21 -4.33 -9.88
C ASN A 161 -8.46 -4.24 -11.21
N ASP A 162 -7.71 -3.17 -11.46
CA ASP A 162 -6.83 -3.05 -12.62
C ASP A 162 -5.69 -4.09 -12.56
N TYR A 163 -5.13 -4.30 -11.36
CA TYR A 163 -4.17 -5.37 -11.13
C TYR A 163 -4.79 -6.77 -11.39
N LEU A 164 -5.97 -7.05 -10.84
CA LEU A 164 -6.64 -8.34 -11.06
C LEU A 164 -6.94 -8.59 -12.54
N MET A 165 -7.36 -7.57 -13.27
CA MET A 165 -7.58 -7.67 -14.72
C MET A 165 -6.27 -7.87 -15.49
N LYS A 166 -5.20 -7.14 -15.14
CA LYS A 166 -3.87 -7.29 -15.73
C LYS A 166 -3.31 -8.71 -15.52
N CYS A 167 -3.45 -9.24 -14.31
CA CYS A 167 -3.01 -10.58 -13.96
C CYS A 167 -3.85 -11.72 -14.56
N THR A 168 -4.93 -11.41 -15.28
CA THR A 168 -5.82 -12.39 -15.90
C THR A 168 -5.57 -12.50 -17.42
N PHE A 169 -4.86 -13.52 -17.84
CA PHE A 169 -4.47 -13.78 -19.21
C PHE A 169 -5.55 -14.61 -19.92
N ARG A 170 -6.10 -14.08 -21.03
CA ARG A 170 -7.25 -14.63 -21.74
C ARG A 170 -6.93 -14.87 -23.21
N ASP A 171 -7.53 -15.90 -23.78
CA ASP A 171 -7.43 -16.16 -25.22
C ASP A 171 -8.37 -15.26 -26.05
N GLU A 172 -8.35 -15.46 -27.38
CA GLU A 172 -9.17 -14.71 -28.33
C GLU A 172 -10.70 -14.90 -28.14
N ASN A 173 -11.11 -15.96 -27.43
CA ASN A 173 -12.51 -16.22 -27.08
C ASN A 173 -12.89 -15.59 -25.74
N GLY A 174 -11.93 -14.99 -25.02
CA GLY A 174 -12.09 -14.44 -23.69
C GLY A 174 -12.00 -15.49 -22.57
N GLU A 175 -11.59 -16.73 -22.87
CA GLU A 175 -11.40 -17.77 -21.85
C GLU A 175 -10.10 -17.55 -21.09
N VAL A 176 -10.12 -17.74 -19.76
CA VAL A 176 -8.95 -17.60 -18.89
C VAL A 176 -7.99 -18.77 -19.15
N ILE A 177 -6.78 -18.43 -19.58
CA ILE A 177 -5.67 -19.38 -19.79
C ILE A 177 -4.81 -19.48 -18.54
N ALA A 178 -4.53 -18.34 -17.91
CA ALA A 178 -3.81 -18.25 -16.65
C ALA A 178 -4.27 -17.02 -15.86
N HIS A 179 -4.13 -17.06 -14.54
CA HIS A 179 -4.28 -15.89 -13.66
C HIS A 179 -3.17 -15.92 -12.63
N CYS A 180 -2.41 -14.82 -12.53
CA CYS A 180 -1.38 -14.69 -11.51
C CYS A 180 -2.04 -14.39 -10.17
N TYR A 181 -1.83 -15.29 -9.21
CA TYR A 181 -2.45 -15.19 -7.89
C TYR A 181 -1.46 -14.81 -6.78
N GLN A 182 -0.17 -14.79 -7.06
CA GLN A 182 0.84 -14.37 -6.09
C GLN A 182 2.09 -13.89 -6.80
N VAL A 183 2.71 -12.83 -6.28
CA VAL A 183 4.04 -12.35 -6.69
C VAL A 183 4.90 -12.18 -5.45
N GLY A 184 6.08 -12.77 -5.48
CA GLY A 184 7.00 -12.87 -4.35
C GLY A 184 6.87 -14.21 -3.62
N ASP A 185 7.93 -14.60 -2.91
CA ASP A 185 8.00 -15.80 -2.07
C ASP A 185 8.11 -15.38 -0.62
N GLY A 186 7.17 -15.83 0.23
CA GLY A 186 7.10 -15.41 1.63
C GLY A 186 8.34 -15.77 2.44
N ASP A 187 9.02 -16.89 2.14
CA ASP A 187 10.22 -17.27 2.87
C ASP A 187 11.41 -16.37 2.53
N ILE A 188 11.52 -15.94 1.26
CA ILE A 188 12.55 -14.99 0.81
C ILE A 188 12.24 -13.59 1.34
N ASP A 189 11.00 -13.16 1.20
CA ASP A 189 10.56 -11.83 1.60
C ASP A 189 10.72 -11.59 3.11
N HIS A 190 10.37 -12.56 3.95
CA HIS A 190 10.37 -12.39 5.40
C HIS A 190 11.77 -12.34 6.02
N ASP A 191 12.80 -12.69 5.28
CA ASP A 191 14.20 -12.49 5.71
C ASP A 191 14.69 -11.04 5.46
N TYR A 192 13.90 -10.20 4.78
CA TYR A 192 14.23 -8.83 4.44
C TYR A 192 13.43 -7.83 5.29
N TRP A 193 14.10 -6.76 5.76
CA TRP A 193 13.42 -5.67 6.46
C TRP A 193 13.94 -4.33 5.96
N ASN A 194 13.24 -3.71 5.04
CA ASN A 194 13.49 -2.36 4.55
C ASN A 194 12.30 -1.85 3.71
N SER A 195 12.43 -0.66 3.14
CA SER A 195 11.44 -0.06 2.25
C SER A 195 11.30 -0.83 0.94
N PRO A 196 10.08 -0.97 0.38
CA PRO A 196 9.85 -1.64 -0.91
C PRO A 196 10.46 -0.91 -2.10
N GLU A 197 10.71 0.39 -1.99
CA GLU A 197 11.31 1.21 -3.05
C GLU A 197 12.76 0.84 -3.36
N ILE A 198 13.42 0.15 -2.42
CA ILE A 198 14.83 -0.28 -2.53
C ILE A 198 14.98 -1.79 -2.39
N ASP A 199 13.90 -2.52 -2.51
CA ASP A 199 13.88 -3.98 -2.47
C ASP A 199 14.29 -4.54 -3.83
N GLU A 200 15.28 -5.46 -3.83
CA GLU A 200 15.82 -6.13 -5.02
C GLU A 200 15.70 -7.67 -4.91
N MET A 201 14.86 -8.16 -4.00
CA MET A 201 14.67 -9.60 -3.80
C MET A 201 14.08 -10.28 -5.03
N GLU A 202 14.39 -11.57 -5.20
CA GLU A 202 13.71 -12.41 -6.19
C GLU A 202 12.20 -12.47 -5.89
N ARG A 203 11.40 -12.21 -6.91
CA ARG A 203 9.94 -12.20 -6.82
C ARG A 203 9.32 -13.14 -7.88
N PRO A 204 9.29 -14.44 -7.61
CA PRO A 204 8.63 -15.38 -8.51
C PRO A 204 7.12 -15.11 -8.56
N ALA A 205 6.54 -15.31 -9.75
CA ALA A 205 5.10 -15.18 -9.97
C ALA A 205 4.42 -16.56 -10.06
N PHE A 206 3.27 -16.71 -9.41
CA PHE A 206 2.54 -17.96 -9.33
C PHE A 206 1.17 -17.85 -10.01
N PHE A 207 0.89 -18.81 -10.89
CA PHE A 207 -0.28 -18.78 -11.75
C PHE A 207 -1.16 -20.00 -11.53
N LEU A 208 -2.47 -19.80 -11.50
CA LEU A 208 -3.43 -20.86 -11.76
C LEU A 208 -3.58 -21.05 -13.28
N THR A 209 -3.86 -22.30 -13.67
CA THR A 209 -4.10 -22.71 -15.05
C THR A 209 -5.14 -23.81 -15.09
N GLY A 210 -5.59 -24.23 -16.29
CA GLY A 210 -6.50 -25.37 -16.41
C GLY A 210 -5.97 -26.68 -15.79
N ASP A 211 -4.65 -26.86 -15.71
CA ASP A 211 -4.01 -28.02 -15.05
C ASP A 211 -3.87 -27.84 -13.53
N LYS A 212 -3.89 -26.62 -13.03
CA LYS A 212 -3.80 -26.23 -11.60
C LYS A 212 -4.83 -25.14 -11.32
N PRO A 213 -6.13 -25.46 -11.24
CA PRO A 213 -7.20 -24.47 -11.39
C PRO A 213 -7.53 -23.62 -10.19
N GLN A 214 -7.02 -23.86 -9.01
CA GLN A 214 -7.20 -23.07 -7.77
C GLN A 214 -8.54 -22.30 -7.73
N THR A 215 -9.62 -22.98 -7.33
CA THR A 215 -10.99 -22.48 -7.49
C THR A 215 -11.30 -21.27 -6.61
N ASP A 216 -10.76 -21.25 -5.39
CA ASP A 216 -10.86 -20.15 -4.41
C ASP A 216 -10.27 -18.85 -4.97
N TYR A 217 -9.07 -18.86 -5.55
CA TYR A 217 -8.47 -17.68 -6.19
C TYR A 217 -9.31 -17.16 -7.37
N ALA A 218 -9.72 -18.06 -8.28
CA ALA A 218 -10.51 -17.63 -9.44
C ALA A 218 -11.87 -17.06 -9.05
N ALA A 219 -12.52 -17.67 -8.04
CA ALA A 219 -13.82 -17.21 -7.55
C ALA A 219 -13.71 -15.90 -6.77
N SER A 220 -12.76 -15.78 -5.84
CA SER A 220 -12.60 -14.54 -5.05
C SER A 220 -12.23 -13.33 -5.92
N ALA A 221 -11.36 -13.51 -6.94
CA ALA A 221 -11.08 -12.46 -7.92
C ALA A 221 -12.32 -12.08 -8.74
N ALA A 222 -13.13 -13.06 -9.14
CA ALA A 222 -14.40 -12.80 -9.82
C ALA A 222 -15.38 -12.01 -8.95
N ALA A 223 -15.44 -12.29 -7.64
CA ALA A 223 -16.27 -11.55 -6.68
C ALA A 223 -15.87 -10.08 -6.59
N SER A 224 -14.55 -9.79 -6.50
CA SER A 224 -14.03 -8.44 -6.48
C SER A 224 -14.42 -7.66 -7.73
N LEU A 225 -14.18 -8.24 -8.91
CA LEU A 225 -14.48 -7.60 -10.19
C LEU A 225 -15.99 -7.41 -10.42
N ALA A 226 -16.84 -8.31 -9.94
CA ALA A 226 -18.29 -8.16 -10.03
C ALA A 226 -18.82 -7.09 -9.05
N ALA A 227 -18.28 -7.00 -7.83
CA ALA A 227 -18.57 -5.92 -6.89
C ALA A 227 -18.13 -4.56 -7.46
N ASN A 228 -16.98 -4.54 -8.14
CA ASN A 228 -16.46 -3.36 -8.81
C ASN A 228 -17.41 -2.85 -9.91
N TYR A 229 -17.98 -3.75 -10.72
CA TYR A 229 -19.03 -3.38 -11.67
C TYR A 229 -20.17 -2.63 -10.98
N MET A 230 -20.70 -3.16 -9.85
CA MET A 230 -21.78 -2.52 -9.10
C MET A 230 -21.40 -1.14 -8.57
N ASN A 231 -20.13 -0.93 -8.28
CA ASN A 231 -19.64 0.34 -7.78
C ASN A 231 -19.46 1.40 -8.87
N PHE A 232 -19.14 1.01 -10.10
CA PHE A 232 -18.77 1.95 -11.17
C PHE A 232 -19.78 2.02 -12.33
N LYS A 233 -20.76 1.13 -12.45
CA LYS A 233 -21.67 1.06 -13.61
C LYS A 233 -22.42 2.36 -13.93
N ASP A 234 -22.69 3.19 -12.91
CA ASP A 234 -23.42 4.45 -13.07
C ASP A 234 -22.49 5.66 -13.30
N THR A 235 -21.20 5.54 -13.01
CA THR A 235 -20.22 6.63 -13.10
C THR A 235 -19.18 6.44 -14.21
N ASP A 236 -18.86 5.18 -14.51
CA ASP A 236 -17.89 4.79 -15.53
C ASP A 236 -18.28 3.41 -16.10
N SER A 237 -19.26 3.42 -16.98
CA SER A 237 -19.85 2.19 -17.50
C SER A 237 -18.90 1.37 -18.37
N GLU A 238 -17.98 2.00 -19.09
CA GLU A 238 -16.99 1.28 -19.92
C GLU A 238 -16.02 0.47 -19.05
N TYR A 239 -15.50 1.09 -18.01
CA TYR A 239 -14.66 0.43 -17.03
C TYR A 239 -15.40 -0.69 -16.27
N ALA A 240 -16.62 -0.42 -15.86
CA ALA A 240 -17.47 -1.39 -15.18
C ALA A 240 -17.75 -2.62 -16.05
N GLU A 241 -18.15 -2.44 -17.32
CA GLU A 241 -18.40 -3.56 -18.24
C GLU A 241 -17.14 -4.38 -18.49
N LYS A 242 -15.96 -3.73 -18.62
CA LYS A 242 -14.69 -4.44 -18.71
C LYS A 242 -14.46 -5.32 -17.47
N SER A 243 -14.66 -4.76 -16.26
CA SER A 243 -14.53 -5.49 -15.00
C SER A 243 -15.47 -6.69 -14.93
N LEU A 244 -16.74 -6.51 -15.32
CA LEU A 244 -17.74 -7.57 -15.35
C LEU A 244 -17.38 -8.70 -16.35
N ASP A 245 -16.82 -8.35 -17.50
CA ASP A 245 -16.40 -9.34 -18.49
C ASP A 245 -15.28 -10.25 -17.95
N TYR A 246 -14.29 -9.67 -17.26
CA TYR A 246 -13.27 -10.44 -16.55
C TYR A 246 -13.83 -11.26 -15.38
N ALA A 247 -14.77 -10.70 -14.61
CA ALA A 247 -15.45 -11.43 -13.53
C ALA A 247 -16.15 -12.69 -14.04
N LYS A 248 -16.89 -12.56 -15.15
CA LYS A 248 -17.58 -13.70 -15.80
C LYS A 248 -16.59 -14.75 -16.30
N ALA A 249 -15.47 -14.32 -16.88
CA ALA A 249 -14.45 -15.23 -17.38
C ALA A 249 -13.81 -16.04 -16.23
N LEU A 250 -13.42 -15.39 -15.14
CA LEU A 250 -12.84 -16.05 -13.96
C LEU A 250 -13.84 -16.98 -13.27
N PHE A 251 -15.11 -16.56 -13.14
CA PHE A 251 -16.14 -17.44 -12.60
C PHE A 251 -16.43 -18.65 -13.51
N SER A 252 -16.46 -18.45 -14.82
CA SER A 252 -16.57 -19.54 -15.81
C SER A 252 -15.39 -20.51 -15.68
N PHE A 253 -14.17 -19.99 -15.50
CA PHE A 253 -13.00 -20.81 -15.23
C PHE A 253 -13.17 -21.64 -13.95
N ALA A 254 -13.56 -21.00 -12.83
CA ALA A 254 -13.84 -21.70 -11.57
C ALA A 254 -14.94 -22.77 -11.70
N GLN A 255 -15.95 -22.52 -12.56
CA GLN A 255 -17.06 -23.44 -12.80
C GLN A 255 -16.66 -24.67 -13.60
N ASN A 256 -15.81 -24.50 -14.63
CA ASN A 256 -15.57 -25.51 -15.66
C ASN A 256 -14.35 -26.40 -15.39
N HIS A 257 -13.53 -26.08 -14.39
CA HIS A 257 -12.36 -26.87 -14.02
C HIS A 257 -12.59 -27.70 -12.76
N GLU A 258 -11.71 -28.67 -12.53
CA GLU A 258 -11.72 -29.45 -11.29
C GLU A 258 -11.55 -28.55 -10.08
N LYS A 259 -12.31 -28.80 -9.00
CA LYS A 259 -12.24 -27.96 -7.81
C LYS A 259 -10.97 -28.25 -7.01
N GLN A 260 -10.14 -27.22 -6.87
CA GLN A 260 -8.89 -27.24 -6.08
C GLN A 260 -8.83 -26.03 -5.14
N LEU A 261 -8.02 -26.14 -4.12
CA LEU A 261 -7.85 -25.14 -3.06
C LEU A 261 -6.47 -24.56 -3.06
N SER A 262 -6.31 -23.33 -2.55
CA SER A 262 -5.03 -22.69 -2.30
C SER A 262 -4.12 -23.47 -1.34
N ASP A 263 -4.67 -24.37 -0.51
CA ASP A 263 -3.88 -25.31 0.31
C ASP A 263 -2.93 -26.18 -0.53
N ASN A 264 -3.24 -26.38 -1.82
CA ASN A 264 -2.40 -27.10 -2.78
C ASN A 264 -1.67 -26.20 -3.77
N ALA A 265 -1.75 -24.87 -3.61
CA ALA A 265 -1.08 -23.93 -4.47
C ALA A 265 0.43 -23.88 -4.21
N ASP A 266 1.21 -23.56 -5.24
CA ASP A 266 2.68 -23.57 -5.15
C ASP A 266 3.23 -22.38 -4.34
N GLY A 267 2.58 -21.21 -4.35
CA GLY A 267 3.09 -19.96 -3.81
C GLY A 267 2.90 -19.73 -2.30
N PRO A 268 1.68 -19.94 -1.73
CA PRO A 268 1.38 -19.46 -0.37
C PRO A 268 2.04 -20.28 0.74
N LYS A 269 2.54 -21.49 0.47
CA LYS A 269 3.24 -22.33 1.46
C LYS A 269 2.46 -22.44 2.78
N GLN A 270 3.03 -21.94 3.90
CA GLN A 270 2.42 -21.96 5.23
C GLN A 270 1.60 -20.69 5.55
N TYR A 271 1.61 -19.66 4.71
CA TYR A 271 1.04 -18.35 5.05
C TYR A 271 -0.46 -18.29 4.85
N TYR A 272 -0.93 -18.41 3.61
CA TYR A 272 -2.35 -18.28 3.27
C TYR A 272 -2.86 -19.54 2.59
N ARG A 273 -3.47 -20.42 3.38
CA ARG A 273 -4.05 -21.69 2.93
C ARG A 273 -5.54 -21.70 3.19
N SER A 274 -6.34 -21.70 2.14
CA SER A 274 -7.78 -21.89 2.27
C SER A 274 -8.13 -23.37 2.42
N GLU A 275 -9.05 -23.66 3.32
CA GLU A 275 -9.57 -25.01 3.56
C GLU A 275 -10.87 -25.29 2.80
N LYS A 276 -11.41 -24.30 2.10
CA LYS A 276 -12.67 -24.35 1.35
C LYS A 276 -12.62 -23.39 0.16
N TRP A 277 -13.44 -23.64 -0.82
CA TRP A 277 -13.63 -22.79 -2.00
C TRP A 277 -15.09 -22.41 -2.21
N GLU A 278 -16.01 -23.08 -1.50
CA GLU A 278 -17.43 -22.94 -1.69
C GLU A 278 -17.95 -21.56 -1.30
N ASP A 279 -17.38 -20.97 -0.28
CA ASP A 279 -17.72 -19.63 0.19
C ASP A 279 -17.35 -18.55 -0.82
N ASP A 280 -16.13 -18.58 -1.36
CA ASP A 280 -15.68 -17.68 -2.43
C ASP A 280 -16.54 -17.83 -3.69
N TYR A 281 -16.88 -19.07 -4.03
CA TYR A 281 -17.70 -19.37 -5.20
C TYR A 281 -19.14 -18.83 -5.04
N VAL A 282 -19.73 -19.01 -3.87
CA VAL A 282 -21.08 -18.48 -3.54
C VAL A 282 -21.05 -16.95 -3.47
N TRP A 283 -20.01 -16.38 -2.89
CA TRP A 283 -19.78 -14.93 -2.83
C TRP A 283 -19.70 -14.32 -4.24
N ALA A 284 -18.91 -14.91 -5.13
CA ALA A 284 -18.79 -14.48 -6.51
C ALA A 284 -20.11 -14.62 -7.28
N ALA A 285 -20.80 -15.76 -7.13
CA ALA A 285 -22.08 -16.00 -7.80
C ALA A 285 -23.16 -15.01 -7.35
N ALA A 286 -23.20 -14.65 -6.07
CA ALA A 286 -24.13 -13.65 -5.55
C ALA A 286 -23.85 -12.24 -6.13
N TRP A 287 -22.59 -11.82 -6.20
CA TRP A 287 -22.20 -10.56 -6.84
C TRP A 287 -22.48 -10.55 -8.35
N LEU A 288 -22.20 -11.65 -9.04
CA LEU A 288 -22.52 -11.79 -10.46
C LEU A 288 -24.02 -11.74 -10.72
N TYR A 289 -24.84 -12.32 -9.84
CA TYR A 289 -26.27 -12.15 -9.93
C TYR A 289 -26.68 -10.68 -9.75
N LYS A 290 -26.18 -9.98 -8.73
CA LYS A 290 -26.46 -8.53 -8.54
C LYS A 290 -26.01 -7.69 -9.75
N ALA A 291 -24.94 -8.09 -10.41
CA ALA A 291 -24.43 -7.41 -11.59
C ALA A 291 -25.24 -7.67 -12.87
N THR A 292 -25.84 -8.85 -13.02
CA THR A 292 -26.39 -9.32 -14.31
C THR A 292 -27.90 -9.64 -14.28
N GLU A 293 -28.46 -9.87 -13.11
CA GLU A 293 -29.80 -10.44 -12.88
C GLU A 293 -29.99 -11.85 -13.54
N ASP A 294 -28.87 -12.52 -13.92
CA ASP A 294 -28.93 -13.85 -14.47
C ASP A 294 -29.10 -14.91 -13.37
N ILE A 295 -30.30 -15.52 -13.31
CA ILE A 295 -30.70 -16.53 -12.32
C ILE A 295 -29.77 -17.76 -12.31
N SER A 296 -29.01 -18.00 -13.37
CA SER A 296 -28.08 -19.12 -13.44
C SER A 296 -27.02 -19.07 -12.35
N TYR A 297 -26.56 -17.88 -11.98
CA TYR A 297 -25.61 -17.70 -10.88
C TYR A 297 -26.19 -18.10 -9.53
N LEU A 298 -27.45 -17.76 -9.24
CA LEU A 298 -28.11 -18.19 -8.00
C LEU A 298 -28.36 -19.71 -7.97
N ASN A 299 -28.68 -20.33 -9.13
CA ASN A 299 -28.78 -21.77 -9.23
C ASN A 299 -27.46 -22.49 -9.00
N GLU A 300 -26.34 -21.89 -9.42
CA GLU A 300 -24.99 -22.38 -9.12
C GLU A 300 -24.67 -22.24 -7.63
N ALA A 301 -24.80 -21.01 -7.09
CA ALA A 301 -24.58 -20.73 -5.66
C ALA A 301 -25.33 -21.72 -4.76
N ALA A 302 -26.61 -21.95 -5.06
CA ALA A 302 -27.51 -22.79 -4.26
C ALA A 302 -27.01 -24.24 -4.04
N LYS A 303 -26.16 -24.75 -4.95
CA LYS A 303 -25.60 -26.10 -4.83
C LYS A 303 -24.60 -26.23 -3.68
N TYR A 304 -23.93 -25.12 -3.33
CA TYR A 304 -22.78 -25.11 -2.44
C TYR A 304 -23.00 -24.31 -1.16
N ILE A 305 -24.12 -23.60 -1.00
CA ILE A 305 -24.43 -22.82 0.21
C ILE A 305 -24.30 -23.67 1.48
N ASP A 306 -23.39 -23.30 2.37
CA ASP A 306 -23.42 -23.73 3.76
C ASP A 306 -24.23 -22.73 4.60
N TYR A 307 -25.50 -23.04 4.76
CA TYR A 307 -26.47 -22.17 5.44
C TYR A 307 -26.11 -21.88 6.91
N TYR A 308 -25.34 -22.75 7.57
CA TYR A 308 -25.00 -22.62 8.99
C TYR A 308 -23.62 -22.05 9.25
N ALA A 309 -22.82 -21.91 8.20
CA ALA A 309 -21.42 -21.47 8.30
C ALA A 309 -21.23 -20.11 9.00
N PRO A 310 -22.07 -19.07 8.80
CA PRO A 310 -21.86 -17.77 9.45
C PRO A 310 -21.72 -17.82 10.97
N SER A 311 -22.32 -18.83 11.60
CA SER A 311 -22.18 -19.06 13.05
C SER A 311 -20.86 -19.74 13.45
N GLY A 312 -20.04 -20.18 12.48
CA GLY A 312 -18.79 -20.91 12.71
C GLY A 312 -17.58 -20.00 12.91
N TRP A 313 -17.48 -18.95 12.11
CA TRP A 313 -16.32 -18.08 12.04
C TRP A 313 -16.72 -16.62 11.79
N ALA A 314 -15.76 -15.74 11.44
CA ALA A 314 -15.98 -14.36 11.02
C ALA A 314 -15.77 -14.24 9.51
N HIS A 315 -16.28 -13.18 8.90
CA HIS A 315 -15.93 -12.80 7.52
C HIS A 315 -14.45 -12.41 7.44
N CYS A 316 -13.65 -13.19 6.70
CA CYS A 316 -12.21 -12.99 6.55
C CYS A 316 -11.70 -13.68 5.28
N TRP A 317 -10.43 -13.53 4.95
CA TRP A 317 -9.84 -14.11 3.73
C TRP A 317 -10.06 -15.64 3.57
N ASN A 318 -10.16 -16.39 4.67
CA ASN A 318 -10.37 -17.85 4.67
C ASN A 318 -11.85 -18.25 4.89
N ASP A 319 -12.73 -17.28 5.07
CA ASP A 319 -14.16 -17.55 5.32
C ASP A 319 -15.01 -16.32 4.98
N VAL A 320 -15.60 -16.28 3.80
CA VAL A 320 -16.49 -15.20 3.36
C VAL A 320 -17.98 -15.52 3.53
N TRP A 321 -18.32 -16.61 4.25
CA TRP A 321 -19.71 -17.04 4.41
C TRP A 321 -20.63 -15.98 4.99
N SER A 322 -20.16 -15.21 5.99
CA SER A 322 -21.03 -14.17 6.57
C SER A 322 -21.39 -13.10 5.55
N GLY A 323 -20.46 -12.70 4.68
CA GLY A 323 -20.73 -11.80 3.56
C GLY A 323 -21.64 -12.44 2.52
N ALA A 324 -21.33 -13.67 2.08
CA ALA A 324 -22.10 -14.40 1.06
C ALA A 324 -23.57 -14.62 1.48
N ILE A 325 -23.81 -15.06 2.71
CA ILE A 325 -25.18 -15.27 3.22
C ILE A 325 -25.92 -13.95 3.43
N THR A 326 -25.23 -12.87 3.84
CA THR A 326 -25.81 -11.53 3.92
C THR A 326 -26.27 -11.06 2.54
N LEU A 327 -25.43 -11.18 1.53
CA LEU A 327 -25.73 -10.77 0.15
C LEU A 327 -26.89 -11.58 -0.46
N LEU A 328 -26.96 -12.90 -0.17
CA LEU A 328 -28.10 -13.73 -0.55
C LEU A 328 -29.38 -13.29 0.16
N GLY A 329 -29.30 -12.89 1.43
CA GLY A 329 -30.41 -12.29 2.15
C GLY A 329 -30.90 -10.98 1.55
N GLU A 330 -29.99 -10.13 1.09
CA GLU A 330 -30.33 -8.89 0.36
C GLU A 330 -31.07 -9.22 -0.94
N ILE A 331 -30.53 -10.14 -1.74
CA ILE A 331 -31.15 -10.59 -3.00
C ILE A 331 -32.56 -11.12 -2.75
N ASP A 332 -32.78 -11.95 -1.70
CA ASP A 332 -34.07 -12.50 -1.34
C ASP A 332 -35.08 -11.40 -0.95
N LEU A 333 -34.61 -10.30 -0.35
CA LEU A 333 -35.43 -9.12 -0.04
C LEU A 333 -35.73 -8.24 -1.26
N GLU A 334 -34.74 -8.01 -2.10
CA GLU A 334 -34.82 -7.16 -3.28
C GLU A 334 -35.65 -7.82 -4.41
N HIS A 335 -35.58 -9.17 -4.51
CA HIS A 335 -36.20 -9.98 -5.56
C HIS A 335 -37.11 -11.09 -5.01
N PRO A 336 -38.18 -10.76 -4.25
CA PRO A 336 -39.07 -11.77 -3.64
C PRO A 336 -39.79 -12.66 -4.68
N GLU A 337 -39.84 -12.25 -5.95
CA GLU A 337 -40.39 -13.01 -7.06
C GLU A 337 -39.55 -14.25 -7.44
N ILE A 338 -38.29 -14.33 -7.03
CA ILE A 338 -37.35 -15.41 -7.36
C ILE A 338 -37.55 -16.62 -6.47
N ASP A 339 -38.06 -16.45 -5.23
CA ASP A 339 -38.16 -17.50 -4.21
C ASP A 339 -36.81 -18.25 -4.01
N LEU A 340 -35.74 -17.45 -3.71
CA LEU A 340 -34.38 -17.96 -3.55
C LEU A 340 -34.24 -19.03 -2.49
N GLN A 341 -35.06 -18.95 -1.42
CA GLN A 341 -35.09 -19.96 -0.39
C GLN A 341 -35.54 -21.33 -0.92
N ASN A 342 -36.52 -21.36 -1.84
CA ASN A 342 -36.94 -22.58 -2.49
C ASN A 342 -35.93 -23.13 -3.50
N ILE A 343 -35.24 -22.26 -4.22
CA ILE A 343 -34.08 -22.63 -5.08
C ILE A 343 -33.03 -23.36 -4.23
N TYR A 344 -32.64 -22.79 -3.10
CA TYR A 344 -31.70 -23.39 -2.16
C TYR A 344 -32.16 -24.74 -1.64
N ARG A 345 -33.42 -24.84 -1.13
CA ARG A 345 -33.95 -26.12 -0.64
C ARG A 345 -33.92 -27.22 -1.70
N LYS A 346 -34.30 -26.88 -2.94
CA LYS A 346 -34.31 -27.83 -4.04
C LYS A 346 -32.92 -28.29 -4.42
N ALA A 347 -31.97 -27.35 -4.53
CA ALA A 347 -30.59 -27.67 -4.89
C ALA A 347 -29.93 -28.59 -3.86
N GLN A 348 -30.26 -28.41 -2.58
CA GLN A 348 -29.69 -29.15 -1.45
C GLN A 348 -30.54 -30.37 -1.05
N ASN A 349 -31.63 -30.68 -1.78
CA ASN A 349 -32.58 -31.75 -1.44
C ASN A 349 -33.16 -31.64 -0.02
N LYS A 350 -33.43 -30.42 0.43
CA LYS A 350 -33.99 -30.11 1.76
C LYS A 350 -35.49 -30.13 1.73
N SER A 351 -36.11 -30.43 2.89
CA SER A 351 -37.54 -30.37 3.08
C SER A 351 -38.08 -28.94 2.95
N GLU A 352 -39.31 -28.78 2.46
CA GLU A 352 -40.03 -27.51 2.43
C GLU A 352 -40.23 -26.87 3.82
N TYR A 353 -40.14 -27.68 4.89
CA TYR A 353 -40.26 -27.24 6.29
C TYR A 353 -38.90 -26.85 6.92
N GLU A 354 -37.78 -27.07 6.23
CA GLU A 354 -36.50 -26.61 6.74
C GLU A 354 -36.35 -25.11 6.60
N ASP A 355 -35.78 -24.49 7.63
CA ASP A 355 -35.48 -23.08 7.64
C ASP A 355 -34.47 -22.76 6.53
N ALA A 356 -34.76 -21.70 5.77
CA ALA A 356 -33.94 -21.24 4.67
C ALA A 356 -33.89 -19.68 4.60
N ASP A 357 -34.34 -19.01 5.64
CA ASP A 357 -34.19 -17.55 5.75
C ASP A 357 -32.74 -17.21 6.11
N PHE A 358 -32.03 -16.63 5.16
CA PHE A 358 -30.60 -16.28 5.28
C PHE A 358 -30.36 -15.29 6.43
N TRP A 359 -31.26 -14.34 6.64
CA TRP A 359 -31.13 -13.34 7.70
C TRP A 359 -31.16 -13.93 9.11
N ILE A 360 -31.92 -15.04 9.31
CA ILE A 360 -31.93 -15.75 10.59
C ILE A 360 -30.54 -16.27 10.95
N GLN A 361 -29.76 -16.72 9.97
CA GLN A 361 -28.41 -17.22 10.24
C GLN A 361 -27.44 -16.08 10.55
N ILE A 362 -27.57 -14.97 9.84
CA ILE A 362 -26.76 -13.76 10.13
C ILE A 362 -27.09 -13.23 11.54
N GLU A 363 -28.37 -13.15 11.91
CA GLU A 363 -28.77 -12.75 13.25
C GLU A 363 -28.19 -13.67 14.33
N LYS A 364 -28.24 -14.99 14.14
CA LYS A 364 -27.62 -15.96 15.06
C LYS A 364 -26.11 -15.77 15.16
N ALA A 365 -25.41 -15.50 14.05
CA ALA A 365 -23.99 -15.22 14.06
C ALA A 365 -23.68 -13.96 14.87
N ILE A 366 -24.40 -12.86 14.63
CA ILE A 366 -24.25 -11.60 15.39
C ILE A 366 -24.50 -11.84 16.88
N GLN A 367 -25.61 -12.55 17.24
CA GLN A 367 -25.92 -12.85 18.65
C GLN A 367 -24.83 -13.71 19.33
N LYS A 368 -24.22 -14.64 18.59
CA LYS A 368 -23.07 -15.42 19.07
C LYS A 368 -21.86 -14.53 19.33
N TRP A 369 -21.57 -13.58 18.45
CA TRP A 369 -20.51 -12.62 18.64
C TRP A 369 -20.76 -11.69 19.83
N MET A 370 -21.97 -11.23 20.02
CA MET A 370 -22.34 -10.39 21.15
C MET A 370 -22.22 -11.09 22.51
N THR A 371 -22.33 -12.43 22.55
CA THR A 371 -22.47 -13.15 23.82
C THR A 371 -21.42 -14.24 24.06
N GLY A 372 -20.76 -14.73 23.01
CA GLY A 372 -19.95 -15.95 23.06
C GLY A 372 -18.43 -15.75 23.07
N TYR A 373 -17.94 -14.59 22.68
CA TYR A 373 -16.52 -14.35 22.43
C TYR A 373 -15.93 -13.22 23.28
N ASN A 374 -16.50 -12.87 24.41
CA ASN A 374 -16.10 -11.67 25.15
C ASN A 374 -14.85 -11.88 25.99
N THR A 375 -13.90 -10.94 25.90
CA THR A 375 -12.82 -10.73 26.88
C THR A 375 -13.39 -10.21 28.22
N PRO A 376 -12.60 -10.13 29.30
CA PRO A 376 -13.06 -9.55 30.56
C PRO A 376 -13.61 -8.12 30.44
N ALA A 377 -13.12 -7.30 29.51
CA ALA A 377 -13.62 -5.95 29.27
C ALA A 377 -14.76 -5.88 28.22
N GLY A 378 -15.23 -7.02 27.70
CA GLY A 378 -16.36 -7.06 26.78
C GLY A 378 -15.98 -6.90 25.30
N TYR A 379 -14.71 -6.95 24.98
CA TYR A 379 -14.25 -7.00 23.58
C TYR A 379 -14.58 -8.38 22.99
N ALA A 380 -15.18 -8.42 21.80
CA ALA A 380 -15.49 -9.67 21.11
C ALA A 380 -14.22 -10.22 20.42
N PHE A 381 -13.66 -11.26 21.01
CA PHE A 381 -12.37 -11.86 20.68
C PHE A 381 -12.56 -13.27 20.12
N LEU A 382 -12.12 -13.52 18.90
CA LEU A 382 -12.20 -14.84 18.27
C LEU A 382 -10.86 -15.59 18.31
N ASN A 383 -9.80 -14.92 17.91
CA ASN A 383 -8.45 -15.49 17.77
C ASN A 383 -7.41 -14.44 18.14
N GLU A 384 -6.25 -14.88 18.65
CA GLU A 384 -5.18 -13.99 19.10
C GLU A 384 -4.50 -13.26 17.94
N TRP A 385 -4.24 -13.95 16.83
CA TRP A 385 -3.60 -13.34 15.68
C TRP A 385 -4.61 -12.53 14.88
N GLY A 386 -4.44 -11.21 14.94
CA GLY A 386 -5.32 -10.29 14.22
C GLY A 386 -6.74 -10.23 14.80
N SER A 387 -6.89 -10.17 16.13
CA SER A 387 -8.20 -10.17 16.80
C SER A 387 -9.09 -9.03 16.29
N ALA A 388 -8.51 -7.87 15.95
CA ALA A 388 -9.23 -6.69 15.49
C ALA A 388 -9.89 -6.88 14.11
N ARG A 389 -9.27 -7.65 13.19
CA ARG A 389 -9.86 -7.91 11.86
C ARG A 389 -11.19 -8.65 11.96
N TYR A 390 -11.24 -9.70 12.80
CA TYR A 390 -12.47 -10.47 12.98
C TYR A 390 -13.57 -9.65 13.64
N ASN A 391 -13.19 -8.83 14.62
CA ASN A 391 -14.11 -7.95 15.33
C ASN A 391 -14.73 -6.92 14.36
N THR A 392 -13.91 -6.21 13.58
CA THR A 392 -14.40 -5.20 12.64
C THR A 392 -15.19 -5.80 11.47
N ALA A 393 -14.83 -7.02 11.04
CA ALA A 393 -15.59 -7.74 10.02
C ALA A 393 -17.03 -8.03 10.51
N MET A 394 -17.17 -8.46 11.74
CA MET A 394 -18.52 -8.70 12.29
C MET A 394 -19.25 -7.41 12.65
N GLN A 395 -18.55 -6.30 12.91
CA GLN A 395 -19.17 -4.97 12.96
C GLN A 395 -19.78 -4.60 11.60
N LEU A 396 -19.05 -4.78 10.49
CA LEU A 396 -19.55 -4.52 9.13
C LEU A 396 -20.80 -5.35 8.85
N VAL A 397 -20.75 -6.69 9.05
CA VAL A 397 -21.90 -7.59 8.87
C VAL A 397 -23.10 -7.14 9.69
N THR A 398 -22.86 -6.71 10.94
CA THR A 398 -23.91 -6.25 11.86
C THR A 398 -24.56 -4.94 11.39
N LEU A 399 -23.77 -4.00 10.87
CA LEU A 399 -24.27 -2.74 10.35
C LEU A 399 -25.06 -2.92 9.05
N VAL A 400 -24.62 -3.85 8.18
CA VAL A 400 -25.40 -4.23 6.99
C VAL A 400 -26.70 -4.91 7.41
N TYR A 401 -26.69 -5.81 8.40
CA TYR A 401 -27.91 -6.40 8.94
C TYR A 401 -28.90 -5.32 9.39
N ASP A 402 -28.49 -4.35 10.20
CA ASP A 402 -29.37 -3.28 10.68
C ASP A 402 -29.85 -2.35 9.56
N LYS A 403 -29.04 -2.14 8.51
CA LYS A 403 -29.46 -1.39 7.32
C LYS A 403 -30.70 -2.01 6.68
N TYR A 404 -30.71 -3.32 6.50
CA TYR A 404 -31.81 -4.04 5.81
C TYR A 404 -32.94 -4.43 6.75
N LYS A 405 -32.63 -4.94 7.93
CA LYS A 405 -33.66 -5.51 8.85
C LYS A 405 -34.28 -4.48 9.78
N ASN A 406 -33.59 -3.37 10.07
CA ASN A 406 -34.06 -2.27 10.92
C ASN A 406 -34.27 -0.95 10.14
N ASN A 407 -34.34 -1.02 8.81
CA ASN A 407 -34.54 0.12 7.92
C ASN A 407 -33.51 1.25 8.15
N GLY A 408 -32.26 0.91 8.36
CA GLY A 408 -31.16 1.83 8.59
C GLY A 408 -31.26 2.63 9.90
N LYS A 409 -32.01 2.12 10.88
CA LYS A 409 -32.10 2.76 12.21
C LYS A 409 -31.23 2.01 13.21
N PRO A 410 -30.61 2.73 14.15
CA PRO A 410 -29.85 2.10 15.21
C PRO A 410 -30.70 1.09 16.01
N SER A 411 -30.10 -0.02 16.39
CA SER A 411 -30.63 -1.05 17.23
C SER A 411 -29.58 -1.52 18.24
N GLY A 412 -29.92 -2.47 19.10
CA GLY A 412 -28.93 -3.09 20.00
C GLY A 412 -27.80 -3.80 19.26
N TYR A 413 -27.97 -4.14 17.97
CA TYR A 413 -26.94 -4.74 17.12
C TYR A 413 -25.93 -3.68 16.68
N SER A 414 -26.37 -2.57 16.09
CA SER A 414 -25.47 -1.47 15.72
C SER A 414 -24.88 -0.76 16.93
N ASP A 415 -25.59 -0.69 18.10
CA ASP A 415 -25.02 -0.21 19.37
C ASP A 415 -23.87 -1.11 19.84
N TRP A 416 -23.96 -2.43 19.66
CA TRP A 416 -22.86 -3.34 19.93
C TRP A 416 -21.65 -3.04 19.01
N ALA A 417 -21.86 -2.91 17.70
CA ALA A 417 -20.79 -2.60 16.75
C ALA A 417 -20.10 -1.29 17.13
N LYS A 418 -20.87 -0.25 17.52
CA LYS A 418 -20.36 1.03 18.01
C LYS A 418 -19.47 0.84 19.24
N GLY A 419 -19.95 0.08 20.25
CA GLY A 419 -19.17 -0.17 21.47
C GLY A 419 -17.86 -0.93 21.20
N GLN A 420 -17.85 -1.87 20.26
CA GLN A 420 -16.63 -2.56 19.83
C GLN A 420 -15.63 -1.62 19.12
N MET A 421 -16.12 -0.70 18.28
CA MET A 421 -15.27 0.30 17.64
C MET A 421 -14.71 1.29 18.69
N GLU A 422 -15.51 1.74 19.65
CA GLU A 422 -15.06 2.60 20.74
C GLU A 422 -13.95 1.92 21.57
N TYR A 423 -14.05 0.60 21.77
CA TYR A 423 -12.99 -0.18 22.41
C TYR A 423 -11.67 -0.10 21.59
N LEU A 424 -11.73 -0.30 20.27
CA LEU A 424 -10.58 -0.20 19.39
C LEU A 424 -9.99 1.23 19.34
N MET A 425 -10.82 2.25 19.52
CA MET A 425 -10.41 3.65 19.55
C MET A 425 -9.80 4.09 20.89
N GLY A 426 -9.71 3.19 21.88
CA GLY A 426 -9.04 3.45 23.16
C GLY A 426 -9.90 3.31 24.41
N ASN A 427 -11.23 3.05 24.30
CA ASN A 427 -12.08 2.76 25.46
C ASN A 427 -11.89 1.33 25.94
N ASN A 428 -10.71 1.02 26.41
CA ASN A 428 -10.27 -0.31 26.80
C ASN A 428 -9.34 -0.26 28.03
N PRO A 429 -9.08 -1.41 28.70
CA PRO A 429 -8.25 -1.44 29.90
C PRO A 429 -6.80 -0.98 29.73
N MET A 430 -6.30 -0.99 28.47
CA MET A 430 -4.94 -0.53 28.15
C MET A 430 -4.88 0.97 27.87
N ASP A 431 -6.03 1.66 27.82
CA ASP A 431 -6.13 3.06 27.40
C ASP A 431 -5.39 3.32 26.06
N THR A 432 -5.49 2.38 25.11
CA THR A 432 -4.71 2.34 23.89
C THR A 432 -5.61 2.29 22.67
N CYS A 433 -5.37 3.17 21.69
CA CYS A 433 -6.04 3.14 20.40
C CYS A 433 -5.30 2.21 19.44
N TYR A 434 -6.00 1.22 18.91
CA TYR A 434 -5.46 0.22 17.97
C TYR A 434 -5.53 0.66 16.50
N ILE A 435 -5.85 1.94 16.24
CA ILE A 435 -5.86 2.58 14.93
C ILE A 435 -4.70 3.57 14.89
N VAL A 436 -3.69 3.27 14.08
CA VAL A 436 -2.45 4.07 14.01
C VAL A 436 -2.76 5.53 13.62
N GLY A 437 -2.21 6.46 14.40
CA GLY A 437 -2.31 7.91 14.14
C GLY A 437 -3.68 8.53 14.42
N TYR A 438 -4.68 7.76 14.89
CA TYR A 438 -6.04 8.27 15.08
C TYR A 438 -6.18 9.30 16.22
N ASN A 439 -5.48 9.08 17.34
CA ASN A 439 -5.48 9.97 18.50
C ASN A 439 -4.15 9.88 19.28
N ASP A 440 -4.00 10.65 20.35
CA ASP A 440 -2.77 10.71 21.15
C ASP A 440 -2.43 9.41 21.89
N LYS A 441 -3.39 8.47 22.00
CA LYS A 441 -3.21 7.15 22.65
C LYS A 441 -2.88 6.05 21.67
N THR A 442 -2.63 6.40 20.43
CA THR A 442 -2.39 5.46 19.32
C THR A 442 -1.13 4.63 19.52
N VAL A 443 -1.18 3.39 19.06
CA VAL A 443 -0.02 2.53 18.89
C VAL A 443 0.97 3.16 17.91
N LYS A 444 2.28 2.90 18.08
CA LYS A 444 3.37 3.56 17.36
C LYS A 444 4.28 2.60 16.61
N HIS A 445 4.21 1.31 16.91
CA HIS A 445 5.13 0.31 16.39
C HIS A 445 4.41 -0.79 15.60
N PRO A 446 3.61 -0.44 14.55
CA PRO A 446 2.99 -1.44 13.70
C PRO A 446 4.06 -2.27 13.00
N HIS A 447 3.83 -3.57 12.81
CA HIS A 447 4.74 -4.42 12.05
C HIS A 447 4.61 -4.11 10.55
N HIS A 448 5.30 -3.03 10.10
CA HIS A 448 5.22 -2.55 8.72
C HIS A 448 6.54 -1.93 8.26
N ARG A 449 7.18 -2.56 7.28
CA ARG A 449 8.55 -2.22 6.82
C ARG A 449 8.64 -0.82 6.22
N ALA A 450 7.77 -0.51 5.25
CA ALA A 450 7.81 0.76 4.53
C ALA A 450 7.64 1.97 5.46
N SER A 451 6.73 1.90 6.45
CA SER A 451 6.51 3.00 7.39
C SER A 451 7.58 3.07 8.49
N SER A 452 8.23 1.96 8.82
CA SER A 452 9.20 1.92 9.92
C SER A 452 10.44 2.77 9.63
N GLY A 453 10.92 2.76 8.38
CA GLY A 453 12.19 3.39 8.00
C GLY A 453 13.40 2.76 8.71
N LEU A 454 13.24 1.55 9.22
CA LEU A 454 14.24 0.78 9.96
C LEU A 454 14.74 -0.38 9.10
N THR A 455 15.87 -0.94 9.48
CA THR A 455 16.51 -2.07 8.78
C THR A 455 16.33 -3.40 9.48
N THR A 456 15.60 -3.41 10.59
CA THR A 456 15.24 -4.59 11.36
C THR A 456 13.99 -4.34 12.19
N ALA A 457 13.16 -5.38 12.38
CA ALA A 457 11.99 -5.34 13.25
C ALA A 457 12.35 -5.27 14.75
N GLU A 458 13.59 -5.65 15.12
CA GLU A 458 14.08 -5.67 16.49
C GLU A 458 14.44 -4.26 17.02
N ASP A 459 14.57 -3.26 16.14
CA ASP A 459 14.84 -1.87 16.54
C ASP A 459 13.62 -1.31 17.29
N THR A 460 13.85 -0.70 18.44
CA THR A 460 12.81 -0.16 19.32
C THR A 460 12.57 1.32 19.13
N LYS A 461 13.14 1.92 18.09
CA LYS A 461 12.90 3.34 17.78
C LYS A 461 11.49 3.55 17.25
N ASP A 462 10.98 4.75 17.46
CA ASP A 462 9.73 5.19 16.84
C ASP A 462 9.87 5.07 15.30
N HIS A 463 8.80 4.66 14.64
CA HIS A 463 8.75 4.55 13.18
C HIS A 463 8.93 5.92 12.53
N ARG A 464 9.61 5.94 11.38
CA ARG A 464 9.90 7.15 10.63
C ARG A 464 8.62 7.84 10.13
N TYR A 465 7.64 7.05 9.70
CA TYR A 465 6.39 7.53 9.14
C TYR A 465 5.21 7.00 9.94
N VAL A 466 4.24 7.87 10.19
CA VAL A 466 2.98 7.44 10.80
C VAL A 466 2.12 6.75 9.74
N LEU A 467 1.81 5.49 9.96
CA LEU A 467 0.96 4.67 9.09
C LEU A 467 -0.52 4.95 9.40
N TYR A 468 -0.99 6.13 9.05
CA TYR A 468 -2.33 6.58 9.42
C TYR A 468 -3.42 5.59 9.03
N GLY A 469 -4.31 5.32 9.97
CA GLY A 469 -5.52 4.51 9.78
C GLY A 469 -5.29 3.00 9.66
N ALA A 470 -4.05 2.53 9.80
CA ALA A 470 -3.80 1.10 9.89
C ALA A 470 -4.42 0.52 11.17
N LEU A 471 -5.19 -0.56 11.04
CA LEU A 471 -5.73 -1.34 12.14
C LEU A 471 -4.72 -2.42 12.51
N VAL A 472 -4.12 -2.35 13.69
CA VAL A 472 -3.21 -3.39 14.17
C VAL A 472 -3.96 -4.65 14.61
N GLY A 473 -3.23 -5.76 14.75
CA GLY A 473 -3.79 -7.06 15.15
C GLY A 473 -4.67 -7.02 16.40
N GLY A 474 -4.41 -6.11 17.33
CA GLY A 474 -5.28 -5.87 18.47
C GLY A 474 -4.89 -6.63 19.75
N PRO A 475 -5.74 -6.62 20.79
CA PRO A 475 -5.45 -7.22 22.09
C PRO A 475 -5.55 -8.75 22.08
N ASP A 476 -4.95 -9.36 23.11
CA ASP A 476 -5.15 -10.77 23.45
C ASP A 476 -6.52 -11.02 24.13
N GLY A 477 -6.86 -12.29 24.38
CA GLY A 477 -8.09 -12.69 25.06
C GLY A 477 -8.19 -12.24 26.53
N SER A 478 -7.20 -11.52 27.05
CA SER A 478 -7.16 -10.94 28.38
C SER A 478 -7.11 -9.42 28.36
N ASP A 479 -7.45 -8.79 27.25
CA ASP A 479 -7.43 -7.36 27.00
C ASP A 479 -6.03 -6.74 27.10
N LYS A 480 -4.96 -7.49 26.80
CA LYS A 480 -3.58 -6.99 26.82
C LYS A 480 -3.04 -6.81 25.43
N TYR A 481 -2.14 -5.84 25.31
CA TYR A 481 -1.47 -5.51 24.05
C TYR A 481 -0.01 -5.14 24.33
N THR A 482 0.87 -5.42 23.36
CA THR A 482 2.29 -5.05 23.43
C THR A 482 2.66 -4.30 22.15
N ASP A 483 2.94 -2.98 22.28
CA ASP A 483 3.32 -2.11 21.17
C ASP A 483 4.81 -2.24 20.86
N VAL A 484 5.19 -3.29 20.16
CA VAL A 484 6.55 -3.62 19.73
C VAL A 484 6.51 -4.22 18.34
N THR A 485 7.24 -3.64 17.39
CA THR A 485 7.25 -4.03 15.98
C THR A 485 7.45 -5.53 15.76
N GLU A 486 8.36 -6.18 16.50
CA GLU A 486 8.64 -7.62 16.42
C GLU A 486 7.46 -8.51 16.86
N LYS A 487 6.50 -7.96 17.63
CA LYS A 487 5.34 -8.70 18.14
C LYS A 487 4.18 -8.75 17.15
N TYR A 488 4.46 -9.20 15.94
CA TYR A 488 3.55 -9.21 14.79
C TYR A 488 2.16 -9.78 15.08
N VAL A 489 2.00 -10.75 15.98
CA VAL A 489 0.67 -11.29 16.37
C VAL A 489 -0.29 -10.17 16.80
N TYR A 490 0.24 -9.11 17.44
CA TYR A 490 -0.53 -7.97 17.94
C TYR A 490 -0.38 -6.72 17.06
N THR A 491 0.82 -6.51 16.51
CA THR A 491 1.19 -5.25 15.83
C THR A 491 1.13 -5.32 14.31
N GLU A 492 0.89 -6.50 13.74
CA GLU A 492 0.70 -6.65 12.31
C GLU A 492 -0.46 -5.82 11.80
N VAL A 493 -0.28 -5.28 10.59
CA VAL A 493 -1.28 -4.53 9.83
C VAL A 493 -1.34 -5.14 8.45
N THR A 494 -2.54 -5.42 7.94
CA THR A 494 -2.70 -6.08 6.63
C THR A 494 -3.83 -5.46 5.83
N ILE A 495 -3.81 -5.65 4.51
CA ILE A 495 -4.88 -5.18 3.64
C ILE A 495 -6.22 -5.84 3.99
N ASP A 496 -6.20 -7.08 4.49
CA ASP A 496 -7.41 -7.77 4.93
C ASP A 496 -7.95 -7.25 6.28
N TYR A 497 -7.06 -6.82 7.22
CA TYR A 497 -7.51 -6.24 8.50
C TYR A 497 -8.29 -4.95 8.27
N ASN A 498 -7.79 -4.09 7.38
CA ASN A 498 -8.41 -2.80 7.09
C ASN A 498 -9.68 -2.93 6.25
N ALA A 499 -9.88 -3.99 5.45
CA ALA A 499 -10.96 -4.05 4.48
C ALA A 499 -12.35 -3.90 5.11
N ALA A 500 -12.68 -4.74 6.07
CA ALA A 500 -13.95 -4.64 6.79
C ALA A 500 -13.97 -3.45 7.77
N PHE A 501 -12.83 -3.03 8.30
CA PHE A 501 -12.71 -1.88 9.17
C PHE A 501 -13.15 -0.58 8.46
N VAL A 502 -12.72 -0.35 7.21
CA VAL A 502 -13.18 0.79 6.39
C VAL A 502 -14.69 0.78 6.24
N GLY A 503 -15.27 -0.38 5.88
CA GLY A 503 -16.72 -0.54 5.75
C GLY A 503 -17.47 -0.34 7.07
N ALA A 504 -16.91 -0.80 8.19
CA ALA A 504 -17.49 -0.60 9.52
C ALA A 504 -17.48 0.88 9.93
N CYS A 505 -16.39 1.61 9.67
CA CYS A 505 -16.34 3.06 9.90
C CYS A 505 -17.40 3.80 9.09
N ALA A 506 -17.56 3.46 7.80
CA ALA A 506 -18.58 4.05 6.94
C ALA A 506 -20.01 3.77 7.43
N GLY A 507 -20.28 2.53 7.86
CA GLY A 507 -21.55 2.13 8.45
C GLY A 507 -21.81 2.84 9.78
N LEU A 508 -20.85 2.92 10.67
CA LEU A 508 -20.98 3.64 11.94
C LEU A 508 -21.27 5.13 11.71
N TYR A 509 -20.60 5.75 10.71
CA TYR A 509 -20.94 7.12 10.35
C TYR A 509 -22.37 7.25 9.78
N ALA A 510 -22.84 6.25 8.99
CA ALA A 510 -24.22 6.25 8.49
C ALA A 510 -25.25 6.21 9.62
N PHE A 511 -24.99 5.44 10.68
CA PHE A 511 -25.93 5.26 11.81
C PHE A 511 -25.80 6.32 12.90
N TYR A 512 -24.58 6.79 13.19
CA TYR A 512 -24.28 7.63 14.35
C TYR A 512 -23.58 8.95 14.01
N GLY A 513 -23.33 9.22 12.73
CA GLY A 513 -22.68 10.46 12.30
C GLY A 513 -23.48 11.71 12.69
N THR A 514 -22.78 12.68 13.25
CA THR A 514 -23.32 14.01 13.63
C THR A 514 -22.63 15.10 12.82
N ASP A 515 -23.17 16.32 12.87
CA ASP A 515 -22.59 17.46 12.17
C ASP A 515 -21.25 17.91 12.80
N ASP A 516 -20.94 17.48 14.01
CA ASP A 516 -19.67 17.77 14.68
C ASP A 516 -18.54 16.81 14.26
N MET A 517 -18.90 15.60 13.80
CA MET A 517 -17.94 14.64 13.24
C MET A 517 -17.45 15.12 11.89
N LYS A 518 -16.14 15.24 11.73
CA LYS A 518 -15.50 15.78 10.50
C LYS A 518 -14.22 15.07 10.17
N ILE A 519 -13.94 15.06 8.87
CA ILE A 519 -12.61 14.68 8.40
C ILE A 519 -11.55 15.69 8.85
N THR A 520 -10.31 15.25 8.96
CA THR A 520 -9.15 16.11 9.19
C THR A 520 -8.83 16.85 7.89
N PRO A 521 -8.81 18.19 7.91
CA PRO A 521 -8.43 18.95 6.72
C PRO A 521 -6.94 18.77 6.40
N ASP A 522 -6.57 18.97 5.14
CA ASP A 522 -5.18 18.91 4.65
C ASP A 522 -4.44 17.63 5.10
N PHE A 523 -5.12 16.49 4.94
CA PHE A 523 -4.64 15.19 5.38
C PHE A 523 -4.20 14.33 4.16
N PRO A 524 -3.10 13.53 4.26
CA PRO A 524 -2.25 13.34 5.43
C PRO A 524 -1.35 14.55 5.66
N PRO A 525 -0.89 14.78 6.92
CA PRO A 525 0.03 15.88 7.16
C PRO A 525 1.31 15.67 6.35
N ALA A 526 1.86 16.76 5.83
CA ALA A 526 3.15 16.72 5.18
C ALA A 526 4.19 16.14 6.17
N VAL A 527 5.02 15.22 5.69
CA VAL A 527 6.15 14.73 6.47
C VAL A 527 7.04 15.93 6.77
N SER A 528 7.18 16.32 8.03
CA SER A 528 8.06 17.42 8.39
C SER A 528 9.51 16.98 8.21
N SER A 529 10.35 17.86 7.69
CA SER A 529 11.80 17.65 7.63
C SER A 529 12.42 17.44 9.04
N GLU A 530 11.73 17.85 10.10
CA GLU A 530 12.11 17.59 11.49
C GLU A 530 11.78 16.16 11.95
N GLY A 531 10.86 15.45 11.30
CA GLY A 531 10.58 14.00 11.48
C GLY A 531 11.52 13.11 10.68
N GLU A 532 12.30 13.67 9.77
CA GLU A 532 13.40 13.00 9.07
C GLU A 532 14.62 12.81 10.01
N GLN A 533 14.44 12.08 11.08
CA GLN A 533 15.55 11.43 11.80
C GLN A 533 16.03 10.24 10.96
N GLY A 534 16.78 10.52 9.96
CA GLY A 534 17.30 9.71 8.92
C GLY A 534 17.07 10.53 7.65
N GLY A 535 17.82 11.58 7.42
CA GLY A 535 17.75 12.37 6.19
C GLY A 535 18.09 11.47 5.01
N ASN A 536 17.86 11.92 3.79
CA ASN A 536 18.41 11.31 2.58
C ASN A 536 19.94 11.39 2.64
N ASN A 537 20.56 10.83 3.69
CA ASN A 537 21.97 10.91 3.95
C ASN A 537 22.66 9.78 3.23
N TYR A 538 23.67 10.14 2.49
CA TYR A 538 24.65 9.23 1.94
C TYR A 538 26.00 9.52 2.56
N TRP A 539 26.76 8.47 2.86
CA TRP A 539 28.13 8.61 3.32
C TRP A 539 28.96 7.41 2.86
N VAL A 540 30.27 7.53 2.99
CA VAL A 540 31.18 6.43 2.68
C VAL A 540 31.82 5.94 3.98
N ASN A 541 31.80 4.64 4.19
CA ASN A 541 32.72 3.97 5.09
C ASN A 541 33.91 3.51 4.28
N ALA A 542 35.12 3.85 4.67
CA ALA A 542 36.32 3.48 3.93
C ALA A 542 37.52 3.23 4.84
N CYS A 543 38.51 2.51 4.30
CA CYS A 543 39.83 2.36 4.87
C CYS A 543 40.85 2.22 3.75
N GLY A 544 42.13 2.35 4.08
CA GLY A 544 43.22 2.25 3.13
C GLY A 544 44.45 1.51 3.65
N ILE A 545 45.35 1.19 2.74
CA ILE A 545 46.72 0.76 2.99
C ILE A 545 47.64 1.28 1.91
N ASP A 546 48.81 1.79 2.28
CA ASP A 546 49.82 2.27 1.34
C ASP A 546 50.79 1.18 0.95
N ASP A 547 50.96 1.00 -0.32
CA ASP A 547 51.91 0.07 -0.92
C ASP A 547 52.96 0.85 -1.74
N LEU A 548 53.84 1.54 -0.99
CA LEU A 548 54.91 2.39 -1.52
C LEU A 548 56.23 1.67 -1.44
N ASN A 549 57.03 1.79 -2.52
CA ASN A 549 58.39 1.29 -2.55
C ASN A 549 59.36 2.27 -1.86
N SER A 550 60.63 1.90 -1.73
CA SER A 550 61.68 2.70 -1.08
C SER A 550 61.93 4.06 -1.78
N ASP A 551 61.58 4.21 -3.05
CA ASP A 551 61.74 5.45 -3.83
C ASP A 551 60.53 6.36 -3.70
N GLY A 552 59.54 5.93 -3.02
CA GLY A 552 58.30 6.66 -2.78
C GLY A 552 57.27 6.56 -3.93
N CYS A 553 57.52 5.68 -4.90
CA CYS A 553 56.51 5.32 -5.91
C CYS A 553 55.65 4.16 -5.38
N GLY A 554 54.42 4.07 -5.85
CA GLY A 554 53.50 3.03 -5.43
C GLY A 554 52.04 3.48 -5.51
N VAL A 555 51.20 2.81 -4.78
CA VAL A 555 49.78 3.06 -4.76
C VAL A 555 49.22 3.07 -3.35
N THR A 556 48.13 3.78 -3.17
CA THR A 556 47.23 3.59 -2.03
C THR A 556 46.11 2.66 -2.50
N LYS A 557 45.86 1.58 -1.74
CA LYS A 557 44.70 0.70 -1.91
C LYS A 557 43.60 1.23 -1.00
N VAL A 558 42.42 1.42 -1.56
CA VAL A 558 41.26 1.92 -0.85
C VAL A 558 40.15 0.85 -0.91
N SER A 559 39.55 0.58 0.24
CA SER A 559 38.32 -0.22 0.38
C SER A 559 37.21 0.68 0.83
N LEU A 560 36.09 0.66 0.15
CA LEU A 560 34.93 1.50 0.50
C LEU A 560 33.61 0.74 0.41
N VAL A 561 32.64 1.24 1.17
CA VAL A 561 31.21 0.85 1.12
C VAL A 561 30.40 2.13 1.18
N VAL A 562 29.52 2.35 0.22
CA VAL A 562 28.53 3.44 0.28
C VAL A 562 27.41 3.06 1.22
N MET A 563 27.09 3.95 2.11
CA MET A 563 26.04 3.78 3.12
C MET A 563 24.94 4.80 2.90
N THR A 564 23.71 4.45 3.21
CA THR A 564 22.58 5.38 3.19
C THR A 564 21.59 5.04 4.31
N ASP A 565 20.92 6.05 4.84
CA ASP A 565 19.72 5.91 5.65
C ASP A 565 18.47 6.32 4.87
N SER A 566 18.61 6.58 3.57
CA SER A 566 17.50 6.92 2.68
C SER A 566 16.62 5.68 2.45
N THR A 567 15.31 5.87 2.54
CA THR A 567 14.32 4.87 2.11
C THR A 567 13.87 5.09 0.66
N LYS A 568 14.39 6.14 0.00
CA LYS A 568 14.14 6.39 -1.43
C LYS A 568 15.32 5.87 -2.23
N PRO A 569 15.07 5.18 -3.35
CA PRO A 569 16.16 4.75 -4.24
C PRO A 569 16.89 5.98 -4.80
N ALA A 570 18.20 5.96 -4.74
CA ALA A 570 19.01 6.87 -5.53
C ALA A 570 19.50 6.13 -6.78
N LYS A 571 19.26 6.72 -7.93
CA LYS A 571 19.74 6.20 -9.22
C LYS A 571 21.11 6.79 -9.54
N ASP A 572 21.87 6.06 -10.35
CA ASP A 572 23.14 6.52 -10.90
C ASP A 572 24.10 7.07 -9.82
N ILE A 573 24.33 6.24 -8.81
CA ILE A 573 25.24 6.57 -7.72
C ILE A 573 26.69 6.55 -8.24
N SER A 574 27.46 7.60 -7.88
CA SER A 574 28.91 7.60 -8.05
C SER A 574 29.62 8.08 -6.78
N VAL A 575 30.89 7.68 -6.67
CA VAL A 575 31.77 8.05 -5.58
C VAL A 575 33.03 8.66 -6.15
N ARG A 576 33.48 9.79 -5.57
CA ARG A 576 34.73 10.44 -5.98
C ARG A 576 35.76 10.40 -4.88
N TYR A 577 36.95 9.89 -5.22
CA TYR A 577 38.14 9.96 -4.42
C TYR A 577 39.04 11.08 -4.98
N TYR A 578 39.32 12.11 -4.20
CA TYR A 578 40.07 13.27 -4.57
C TYR A 578 41.54 13.14 -4.14
N PHE A 579 42.46 13.49 -5.07
CA PHE A 579 43.88 13.47 -4.80
C PHE A 579 44.56 14.76 -5.27
N ASN A 580 45.72 15.08 -4.70
CA ASN A 580 46.53 16.22 -5.04
C ASN A 580 47.57 15.84 -6.09
N SER A 581 47.79 16.68 -7.09
CA SER A 581 48.72 16.42 -8.21
C SER A 581 50.00 17.27 -8.15
N SER A 582 50.24 18.02 -7.05
CA SER A 582 51.37 18.96 -7.00
C SER A 582 52.75 18.30 -7.12
N GLU A 583 52.93 17.06 -6.74
CA GLU A 583 54.14 16.25 -6.87
C GLU A 583 54.21 15.45 -8.17
N ILE A 584 53.17 15.48 -9.00
CA ILE A 584 53.00 14.64 -10.18
C ILE A 584 53.28 15.48 -11.43
N SER A 585 54.28 15.07 -12.24
CA SER A 585 54.67 15.78 -13.47
C SER A 585 53.68 15.62 -14.62
N ASP A 586 53.00 14.48 -14.70
CA ASP A 586 51.93 14.20 -15.66
C ASP A 586 50.83 13.33 -15.00
N VAL A 587 49.71 13.97 -14.68
CA VAL A 587 48.57 13.35 -14.00
C VAL A 587 47.97 12.18 -14.78
N ASN A 588 48.12 12.14 -16.10
CA ASN A 588 47.64 11.02 -16.91
C ASN A 588 48.37 9.71 -16.61
N ASN A 589 49.50 9.75 -15.86
CA ASN A 589 50.18 8.56 -15.41
C ASN A 589 49.55 7.94 -14.15
N VAL A 590 48.70 8.64 -13.45
CA VAL A 590 47.85 8.08 -12.35
C VAL A 590 46.83 7.15 -12.96
N LYS A 591 46.91 5.88 -12.60
CA LYS A 591 46.01 4.84 -13.15
C LYS A 591 45.24 4.22 -12.01
N PRO A 592 43.93 4.57 -11.87
CA PRO A 592 43.09 3.84 -10.98
C PRO A 592 42.86 2.41 -11.52
N SER A 593 42.74 1.45 -10.64
CA SER A 593 42.50 0.06 -11.01
C SER A 593 41.66 -0.61 -9.97
N GLU A 594 40.58 -1.27 -10.40
CA GLU A 594 39.78 -2.14 -9.55
C GLU A 594 40.64 -3.26 -8.97
N LEU A 595 40.39 -3.57 -7.70
CA LEU A 595 40.92 -4.77 -6.99
C LEU A 595 39.81 -5.79 -6.71
N TYR A 596 38.63 -5.33 -6.36
CA TYR A 596 37.52 -6.19 -6.01
C TYR A 596 36.20 -5.39 -6.08
N ASP A 597 35.21 -5.98 -6.72
CA ASP A 597 33.82 -5.51 -6.72
C ASP A 597 32.92 -6.63 -6.20
N GLN A 598 32.36 -6.43 -5.02
CA GLN A 598 31.44 -7.40 -4.41
C GLN A 598 30.14 -7.50 -5.22
N ALA A 599 29.64 -6.43 -5.78
CA ALA A 599 28.44 -6.41 -6.58
C ALA A 599 28.59 -7.31 -7.83
N ALA A 600 29.70 -7.18 -8.54
CA ALA A 600 30.00 -8.02 -9.72
C ALA A 600 30.11 -9.52 -9.37
N VAL A 601 30.69 -9.85 -8.20
CA VAL A 601 30.88 -11.24 -7.76
C VAL A 601 29.56 -11.87 -7.32
N GLU A 602 28.65 -11.11 -6.72
CA GLU A 602 27.35 -11.57 -6.24
C GLU A 602 26.24 -11.50 -7.30
N ALA A 603 26.63 -11.32 -8.57
CA ALA A 603 25.71 -11.22 -9.71
C ALA A 603 24.67 -10.10 -9.57
N ALA A 604 25.05 -9.00 -8.91
CA ALA A 604 24.23 -7.79 -8.88
C ALA A 604 24.14 -7.17 -10.29
N PRO A 605 23.06 -6.43 -10.59
CA PRO A 605 22.76 -5.98 -11.95
C PRO A 605 23.75 -4.96 -12.52
N ALA A 606 24.69 -4.42 -11.73
CA ALA A 606 25.66 -3.43 -12.18
C ALA A 606 27.05 -3.63 -11.58
N ASP A 607 28.06 -3.56 -12.47
CA ASP A 607 29.47 -3.52 -12.08
C ASP A 607 29.88 -2.07 -11.76
N GLY A 608 30.67 -1.88 -10.72
CA GLY A 608 31.30 -0.60 -10.42
C GLY A 608 32.39 -0.27 -11.45
N ILE A 609 32.21 0.80 -12.19
CA ILE A 609 33.19 1.25 -13.20
C ILE A 609 34.05 2.37 -12.63
N ILE A 610 35.35 2.09 -12.44
CA ILE A 610 36.32 3.13 -12.04
C ILE A 610 36.90 3.83 -13.26
N SER A 611 36.99 5.17 -13.21
CA SER A 611 37.46 6.00 -14.29
C SER A 611 38.20 7.25 -13.77
N GLY A 612 38.91 7.93 -14.64
CA GLY A 612 39.73 9.12 -14.35
C GLY A 612 41.19 8.91 -14.67
N PRO A 613 42.06 9.83 -14.25
CA PRO A 613 41.81 11.02 -13.41
C PRO A 613 41.11 12.15 -14.13
N TYR A 614 40.21 12.82 -13.43
CA TYR A 614 39.49 14.01 -13.90
C TYR A 614 39.88 15.24 -13.07
N LYS A 615 40.00 16.40 -13.74
CA LYS A 615 40.32 17.67 -13.08
C LYS A 615 39.13 18.09 -12.18
N TYR A 616 39.42 18.50 -10.95
CA TYR A 616 38.46 19.19 -10.10
C TYR A 616 38.60 20.70 -10.29
N ASP A 617 37.63 21.32 -10.94
CA ASP A 617 37.79 22.69 -11.47
C ASP A 617 37.76 23.80 -10.41
N LYS A 618 37.38 23.47 -9.16
CA LYS A 618 37.29 24.47 -8.08
C LYS A 618 38.61 24.68 -7.32
N THR A 619 39.65 23.88 -7.61
CA THR A 619 40.97 23.99 -7.00
C THR A 619 42.09 23.73 -8.02
N ASP A 620 43.28 24.32 -7.85
CA ASP A 620 44.32 24.31 -8.88
C ASP A 620 44.99 22.93 -9.06
N ASP A 621 45.27 22.21 -7.97
CA ASP A 621 46.07 20.97 -7.98
C ASP A 621 45.25 19.69 -7.61
N THR A 622 43.92 19.77 -7.61
CA THR A 622 43.08 18.62 -7.23
C THR A 622 42.49 17.93 -8.44
N TYR A 623 42.56 16.62 -8.41
CA TYR A 623 41.92 15.70 -9.36
C TYR A 623 41.13 14.67 -8.60
N TYR A 624 40.31 13.89 -9.30
CA TYR A 624 39.57 12.79 -8.72
C TYR A 624 39.49 11.59 -9.65
N VAL A 625 39.35 10.44 -9.09
CA VAL A 625 38.83 9.22 -9.75
C VAL A 625 37.37 9.01 -9.33
N GLU A 626 36.57 8.48 -10.25
CA GLU A 626 35.16 8.27 -10.01
C GLU A 626 34.84 6.78 -10.21
N ILE A 627 34.13 6.22 -9.23
CA ILE A 627 33.50 4.90 -9.31
C ILE A 627 32.01 5.13 -9.56
N ARG A 628 31.43 4.51 -10.58
CA ARG A 628 30.02 4.67 -10.95
C ARG A 628 29.34 3.30 -11.01
N TRP A 629 28.10 3.26 -10.55
CA TRP A 629 27.19 2.13 -10.66
C TRP A 629 25.94 2.57 -11.43
N ASP A 630 26.03 2.55 -12.78
CA ASP A 630 24.96 3.01 -13.66
C ASP A 630 23.74 2.08 -13.57
N GLY A 631 22.57 2.64 -13.28
CA GLY A 631 21.32 1.89 -13.15
C GLY A 631 21.18 1.06 -11.86
N TYR A 632 22.15 1.13 -10.96
CA TYR A 632 22.11 0.40 -9.69
C TYR A 632 21.51 1.25 -8.58
N THR A 633 20.63 0.65 -7.81
CA THR A 633 19.98 1.25 -6.64
C THR A 633 20.69 0.78 -5.38
N ILE A 634 21.17 1.72 -4.56
CA ILE A 634 21.81 1.38 -3.28
C ILE A 634 20.76 1.29 -2.17
N ALA A 635 20.66 0.10 -1.57
CA ALA A 635 19.84 -0.19 -0.42
C ALA A 635 20.71 -0.30 0.84
N ASN A 636 20.48 0.49 1.86
CA ASN A 636 21.13 0.54 3.19
C ASN A 636 22.65 0.66 3.14
N SER A 637 23.31 -0.34 2.56
CA SER A 637 24.73 -0.37 2.31
C SER A 637 24.99 -0.95 0.95
N ASN A 638 25.85 -0.28 0.20
CA ASN A 638 26.36 -0.85 -1.02
C ASN A 638 27.29 -2.01 -0.75
N LYS A 639 27.48 -2.80 -1.78
CA LYS A 639 28.52 -3.82 -1.80
C LYS A 639 29.90 -3.17 -1.69
N LYS A 640 30.84 -3.90 -1.11
CA LYS A 640 32.22 -3.44 -0.97
C LYS A 640 32.90 -3.29 -2.33
N TYR A 641 33.60 -2.15 -2.52
CA TYR A 641 34.43 -1.88 -3.69
C TYR A 641 35.85 -1.54 -3.27
N GLN A 642 36.82 -2.16 -3.91
CA GLN A 642 38.26 -1.94 -3.61
C GLN A 642 38.99 -1.55 -4.89
N PHE A 643 39.87 -0.57 -4.77
CA PHE A 643 40.67 -0.06 -5.89
C PHE A 643 42.05 0.40 -5.43
N THR A 644 42.93 0.59 -6.41
CA THR A 644 44.23 1.22 -6.23
C THR A 644 44.25 2.57 -6.92
N ILE A 645 44.98 3.53 -6.32
CA ILE A 645 45.28 4.81 -6.93
C ILE A 645 46.74 5.18 -6.63
N GLY A 646 47.47 5.71 -7.60
CA GLY A 646 48.83 6.11 -7.43
C GLY A 646 49.69 5.90 -8.69
N MET A 647 51.03 5.82 -8.49
CA MET A 647 52.04 5.73 -9.57
C MET A 647 53.08 4.65 -9.25
N TYR A 648 53.13 3.61 -10.03
CA TYR A 648 54.10 2.53 -9.84
C TYR A 648 55.53 2.93 -10.28
N TYR A 649 55.66 3.91 -11.16
CA TYR A 649 56.92 4.34 -11.69
C TYR A 649 56.90 5.86 -12.01
N GLY A 650 58.03 6.50 -11.88
CA GLY A 650 58.20 7.91 -12.25
C GLY A 650 58.22 8.85 -11.06
N ASP A 651 57.17 9.64 -10.92
CA ASP A 651 57.02 10.56 -9.80
C ASP A 651 56.67 9.84 -8.49
N LYS A 652 56.95 10.49 -7.39
CA LYS A 652 56.52 9.97 -6.07
C LYS A 652 55.01 10.10 -5.90
N TRP A 653 54.46 9.12 -5.21
CA TRP A 653 53.08 9.20 -4.76
C TRP A 653 53.06 9.63 -3.29
N ASN A 654 52.33 10.69 -2.97
CA ASN A 654 52.19 11.19 -1.61
C ASN A 654 50.73 11.26 -1.17
N PRO A 655 50.17 10.20 -0.67
CA PRO A 655 48.72 10.18 -0.29
C PRO A 655 48.40 11.13 0.86
N GLU A 656 49.39 11.54 1.71
CA GLU A 656 49.13 12.40 2.87
C GLU A 656 48.63 13.80 2.49
N ASN A 657 48.84 14.26 1.26
CA ASN A 657 48.32 15.55 0.78
C ASN A 657 47.03 15.45 0.00
N ASP A 658 46.52 14.22 -0.18
CA ASP A 658 45.28 13.97 -0.88
C ASP A 658 44.03 14.35 -0.02
N PRO A 659 43.08 15.13 -0.58
CA PRO A 659 41.88 15.49 0.17
C PRO A 659 41.15 14.29 0.71
N SER A 660 40.98 13.23 -0.08
CA SER A 660 40.19 12.02 0.34
C SER A 660 40.96 11.06 1.26
N TYR A 661 42.25 11.22 1.37
CA TYR A 661 43.07 10.46 2.32
C TYR A 661 42.96 11.00 3.75
N LYS A 662 42.66 12.29 3.88
CA LYS A 662 42.47 12.94 5.17
C LYS A 662 41.37 12.20 5.96
N ASP A 663 41.69 11.85 7.21
CA ASP A 663 40.86 11.12 8.14
C ASP A 663 40.49 9.67 7.70
N LEU A 664 41.12 9.19 6.59
CA LEU A 664 41.00 7.80 6.18
C LEU A 664 41.72 6.87 7.17
N LYS A 665 41.03 5.78 7.56
CA LYS A 665 41.66 4.78 8.41
C LYS A 665 42.68 3.97 7.62
N ILE A 666 43.97 4.18 7.90
CA ILE A 666 45.07 3.48 7.24
C ILE A 666 45.53 2.28 8.09
N TYR A 667 45.72 1.14 7.45
CA TYR A 667 46.16 -0.11 8.05
C TYR A 667 47.62 -0.40 7.64
N ASP A 668 48.35 -1.10 8.53
CA ASP A 668 49.74 -1.48 8.31
C ASP A 668 49.92 -2.86 7.66
N THR A 669 48.81 -3.65 7.56
CA THR A 669 48.88 -5.01 7.03
C THR A 669 47.74 -5.32 6.11
N ASP A 670 47.98 -6.11 5.06
CA ASP A 670 46.95 -6.59 4.15
C ASP A 670 45.83 -7.34 4.89
N SER A 671 46.14 -8.14 5.92
CA SER A 671 45.13 -8.86 6.69
C SER A 671 44.15 -7.93 7.44
N ALA A 672 44.63 -6.77 7.86
CA ALA A 672 43.77 -5.75 8.47
C ALA A 672 42.97 -4.99 7.41
N PHE A 673 43.55 -4.66 6.29
CA PHE A 673 42.87 -3.99 5.18
C PHE A 673 41.76 -4.87 4.56
N PHE A 674 42.05 -6.15 4.29
CA PHE A 674 41.07 -7.08 3.71
C PHE A 674 40.07 -7.66 4.73
N GLY A 675 40.16 -7.28 6.00
CA GLY A 675 39.20 -7.71 7.03
C GLY A 675 37.79 -7.23 6.78
N MET A 676 36.81 -7.99 7.20
CA MET A 676 35.41 -7.58 7.08
C MET A 676 35.05 -6.52 8.12
N GLY A 677 34.34 -5.46 7.66
CA GLY A 677 33.82 -4.43 8.56
C GLY A 677 34.88 -3.48 9.11
N ASN A 678 36.03 -3.38 8.44
CA ASN A 678 37.15 -2.50 8.86
C ASN A 678 37.02 -1.07 8.29
N GLU A 679 36.09 -0.85 7.40
CA GLU A 679 35.80 0.47 6.82
C GLU A 679 35.12 1.37 7.88
N VAL A 680 35.59 2.61 7.98
CA VAL A 680 35.12 3.60 8.96
C VAL A 680 34.57 4.81 8.21
N LYS A 681 33.53 5.46 8.73
CA LYS A 681 32.94 6.64 8.14
C LYS A 681 34.00 7.72 7.87
N THR A 682 33.99 8.22 6.64
CA THR A 682 34.77 9.39 6.23
C THR A 682 33.90 10.38 5.48
N ASP A 683 34.10 11.67 5.75
CA ASP A 683 33.38 12.73 5.02
C ASP A 683 34.18 13.26 3.81
N ASN A 684 35.41 12.77 3.59
CA ASN A 684 36.31 13.26 2.54
C ASN A 684 36.27 12.44 1.23
N ILE A 685 35.42 11.42 1.16
CA ILE A 685 35.06 10.68 -0.06
C ILE A 685 33.62 11.01 -0.33
N CYS A 686 33.32 11.63 -1.47
CA CYS A 686 32.00 12.19 -1.75
C CYS A 686 31.11 11.24 -2.54
N VAL A 687 29.83 11.24 -2.24
CA VAL A 687 28.77 10.47 -2.94
C VAL A 687 27.94 11.42 -3.80
N TYR A 688 27.65 11.00 -5.02
CA TYR A 688 26.80 11.73 -5.96
C TYR A 688 25.67 10.81 -6.44
N SER A 689 24.49 11.40 -6.63
CA SER A 689 23.36 10.78 -7.31
C SER A 689 23.00 11.64 -8.50
N ASP A 690 22.97 11.04 -9.68
CA ASP A 690 22.76 11.76 -10.97
C ASP A 690 23.65 13.03 -11.10
N GLY A 691 24.90 12.92 -10.64
CA GLY A 691 25.89 14.00 -10.66
C GLY A 691 25.71 15.10 -9.60
N VAL A 692 24.68 15.01 -8.73
CA VAL A 692 24.45 15.93 -7.61
C VAL A 692 25.13 15.38 -6.36
N LEU A 693 25.85 16.24 -5.61
CA LEU A 693 26.47 15.86 -4.33
C LEU A 693 25.39 15.53 -3.30
N VAL A 694 25.38 14.29 -2.81
CA VAL A 694 24.41 13.81 -1.80
C VAL A 694 25.07 13.34 -0.50
N GLY A 695 26.42 13.23 -0.46
CA GLY A 695 27.17 12.86 0.75
C GLY A 695 28.62 13.28 0.69
N GLY A 696 29.21 13.55 1.85
CA GLY A 696 30.60 13.96 1.99
C GLY A 696 30.85 15.47 1.88
N ILE A 697 32.12 15.86 1.90
CA ILE A 697 32.58 17.23 1.84
C ILE A 697 33.59 17.34 0.68
N GLU A 698 33.28 18.12 -0.35
CA GLU A 698 34.21 18.35 -1.46
C GLU A 698 35.49 19.11 -1.00
N PRO A 699 36.58 19.02 -1.76
CA PRO A 699 37.83 19.67 -1.40
C PRO A 699 37.76 21.19 -1.21
N ASP A 700 36.77 21.87 -1.78
CA ASP A 700 36.53 23.31 -1.60
C ASP A 700 35.65 23.63 -0.38
N GLY A 701 35.21 22.59 0.36
CA GLY A 701 34.32 22.70 1.51
C GLY A 701 32.85 22.66 1.16
N SER A 702 32.49 22.43 -0.10
CA SER A 702 31.09 22.22 -0.49
C SER A 702 30.53 20.95 0.17
N ILE A 703 29.35 21.04 0.73
CA ILE A 703 28.56 19.95 1.33
C ILE A 703 27.31 19.72 0.47
N PRO A 704 26.66 18.56 0.59
CA PRO A 704 25.34 18.35 -0.01
C PRO A 704 24.44 19.56 0.25
N GLU A 705 23.82 20.08 -0.80
CA GLU A 705 22.71 20.99 -0.57
C GLU A 705 21.69 20.21 0.25
N THR A 706 21.55 20.55 1.52
CA THR A 706 20.36 20.13 2.27
C THR A 706 19.21 20.62 1.43
N THR A 707 18.34 19.74 0.98
CA THR A 707 16.97 20.07 0.60
C THR A 707 16.23 20.50 1.87
N GLU A 708 16.81 21.41 2.62
CA GLU A 708 16.00 22.39 3.32
C GLU A 708 15.35 23.19 2.20
N ALA A 709 14.08 22.92 1.96
CA ALA A 709 13.23 24.02 1.50
C ALA A 709 13.65 25.18 2.39
N THR A 710 14.36 26.14 1.83
CA THR A 710 14.73 27.38 2.48
C THR A 710 13.43 28.03 2.89
N ILE A 711 12.94 27.68 4.08
CA ILE A 711 12.09 28.55 4.85
C ILE A 711 13.03 29.67 5.25
N ALA A 712 13.07 30.71 4.39
CA ALA A 712 13.55 31.99 4.84
C ALA A 712 12.83 32.27 6.16
N PRO A 713 13.51 32.86 7.19
CA PRO A 713 12.89 33.09 8.48
C PRO A 713 11.58 33.82 8.23
N GLU A 714 10.48 33.20 8.63
CA GLU A 714 9.16 33.80 8.61
C GLU A 714 9.21 35.06 9.46
N THR A 715 9.45 36.17 8.79
CA THR A 715 8.79 37.37 9.21
C THR A 715 7.32 37.17 8.83
N SER A 716 6.51 36.93 9.82
CA SER A 716 5.04 36.88 9.70
C SER A 716 4.52 38.07 8.89
N SER A 717 4.37 37.87 7.58
CA SER A 717 3.49 38.65 6.74
C SER A 717 2.60 37.66 6.01
N SER A 718 1.33 37.65 6.33
CA SER A 718 0.28 37.03 5.54
C SER A 718 0.43 37.54 4.10
N THR A 719 0.98 36.71 3.21
CA THR A 719 1.00 37.03 1.76
C THR A 719 -0.43 36.84 1.26
N ASN A 720 -1.15 37.95 1.07
CA ASN A 720 -2.40 37.94 0.34
C ASN A 720 -2.07 37.59 -1.13
N ILE A 721 -2.41 36.38 -1.56
CA ILE A 721 -2.36 35.98 -2.98
C ILE A 721 -3.45 36.77 -3.70
N ILE A 722 -3.06 37.56 -4.67
CA ILE A 722 -3.98 38.28 -5.59
C ILE A 722 -3.89 37.57 -6.94
N TRP A 723 -4.71 36.57 -7.14
CA TRP A 723 -4.72 35.77 -8.35
C TRP A 723 -4.85 36.59 -9.61
N GLY A 724 -3.86 36.52 -10.49
CA GLY A 724 -3.77 37.25 -11.73
C GLY A 724 -2.90 38.52 -11.68
N ASP A 725 -2.42 38.93 -10.50
CA ASP A 725 -1.52 40.07 -10.29
C ASP A 725 -0.07 39.63 -10.49
N VAL A 726 0.34 39.53 -11.73
CA VAL A 726 1.65 38.98 -12.15
C VAL A 726 2.80 39.94 -11.86
N ASN A 727 2.55 41.24 -11.92
CA ASN A 727 3.55 42.26 -11.66
C ASN A 727 3.63 42.66 -10.17
N SER A 728 2.76 42.09 -9.32
CA SER A 728 2.71 42.28 -7.85
C SER A 728 2.44 43.75 -7.45
N ASP A 729 1.67 44.52 -8.26
CA ASP A 729 1.30 45.91 -7.96
C ASP A 729 0.00 46.06 -7.14
N GLY A 730 -0.64 44.94 -6.81
CA GLY A 730 -1.85 44.83 -6.01
C GLY A 730 -3.15 44.93 -6.84
N LYS A 731 -3.09 44.83 -8.16
CA LYS A 731 -4.23 44.86 -9.06
C LYS A 731 -4.11 43.77 -10.10
N VAL A 732 -5.24 43.45 -10.72
CA VAL A 732 -5.25 42.54 -11.87
C VAL A 732 -5.74 43.34 -13.08
N GLU A 733 -4.81 43.65 -13.99
CA GLU A 733 -5.07 44.49 -15.15
C GLU A 733 -4.30 44.02 -16.41
N ILE A 734 -4.38 44.76 -17.50
CA ILE A 734 -3.75 44.36 -18.76
C ILE A 734 -2.22 44.28 -18.68
N ALA A 735 -1.60 44.98 -17.72
CA ALA A 735 -0.17 44.94 -17.46
C ALA A 735 0.26 43.55 -17.04
N ASP A 736 -0.55 42.83 -16.27
CA ASP A 736 -0.27 41.46 -15.84
C ASP A 736 -0.29 40.46 -16.98
N VAL A 737 -1.26 40.61 -17.88
CA VAL A 737 -1.32 39.83 -19.13
C VAL A 737 -0.04 40.03 -19.95
N VAL A 738 0.42 41.28 -20.05
CA VAL A 738 1.64 41.63 -20.81
C VAL A 738 2.85 41.03 -20.12
N SER A 739 2.96 41.11 -18.78
CA SER A 739 4.05 40.54 -17.98
C SER A 739 4.09 39.01 -18.11
N ALA A 740 2.95 38.34 -17.95
CA ALA A 740 2.84 36.89 -18.12
C ALA A 740 3.17 36.47 -19.56
N ALA A 741 2.64 37.17 -20.59
CA ALA A 741 2.93 36.81 -21.98
C ALA A 741 4.41 37.04 -22.35
N ALA A 742 5.04 38.12 -21.87
CA ALA A 742 6.45 38.35 -22.08
C ALA A 742 7.32 37.26 -21.43
N TYR A 743 6.99 36.86 -20.22
CA TYR A 743 7.66 35.77 -19.51
C TYR A 743 7.51 34.43 -20.25
N VAL A 744 6.31 34.06 -20.66
CA VAL A 744 6.07 32.81 -21.44
C VAL A 744 6.82 32.85 -22.80
N GLY A 745 6.92 34.05 -23.41
CA GLY A 745 7.60 34.19 -24.69
C GLY A 745 9.14 34.12 -24.60
N ASP A 746 9.73 34.58 -23.52
CA ASP A 746 11.19 34.57 -23.30
C ASP A 746 11.50 34.72 -21.80
N GLN A 747 11.47 33.61 -21.07
CA GLN A 747 11.77 33.54 -19.64
C GLN A 747 13.20 33.96 -19.27
N LYS A 748 14.13 33.93 -20.22
CA LYS A 748 15.51 34.28 -19.98
C LYS A 748 15.75 35.79 -19.89
N ASN A 749 14.95 36.58 -20.62
CA ASN A 749 15.09 38.02 -20.69
C ASN A 749 13.96 38.78 -19.98
N ASN A 750 12.87 38.07 -19.58
CA ASN A 750 11.77 38.66 -18.83
C ASN A 750 11.64 37.92 -17.49
N THR A 751 11.93 38.61 -16.39
CA THR A 751 11.83 38.04 -15.04
C THR A 751 10.55 38.53 -14.36
N ILE A 752 9.92 37.64 -13.57
CA ILE A 752 8.80 37.99 -12.69
C ILE A 752 9.26 37.75 -11.26
N GLU A 753 8.91 38.66 -10.35
CA GLU A 753 9.20 38.47 -8.92
C GLU A 753 8.50 37.21 -8.35
N PRO A 754 9.08 36.55 -7.32
CA PRO A 754 8.51 35.30 -6.80
C PRO A 754 7.02 35.35 -6.44
N GLN A 755 6.56 36.46 -5.88
CA GLN A 755 5.12 36.67 -5.57
C GLN A 755 4.27 36.72 -6.86
N GLY A 756 4.77 37.38 -7.90
CA GLY A 756 4.10 37.46 -9.18
C GLY A 756 4.03 36.12 -9.91
N LEU A 757 5.01 35.23 -9.74
CA LEU A 757 4.94 33.86 -10.25
C LEU A 757 3.81 33.06 -9.58
N ILE A 758 3.64 33.22 -8.26
CA ILE A 758 2.53 32.58 -7.52
C ILE A 758 1.19 33.17 -7.93
N ASN A 759 1.08 34.51 -8.00
CA ASN A 759 -0.15 35.19 -8.35
C ASN A 759 -0.59 34.91 -9.80
N GLY A 760 0.34 34.67 -10.69
CA GLY A 760 0.14 34.50 -12.13
C GLY A 760 -0.20 33.11 -12.59
N ASP A 761 0.05 32.09 -11.79
CA ASP A 761 -0.28 30.67 -12.03
C ASP A 761 -1.75 30.42 -11.68
N VAL A 762 -2.65 30.72 -12.66
CA VAL A 762 -4.08 30.80 -12.46
C VAL A 762 -4.90 29.80 -13.29
N HIS A 763 -4.21 29.02 -14.14
CA HIS A 763 -4.81 27.94 -14.93
C HIS A 763 -4.00 26.66 -14.72
N ASN A 764 -4.61 25.59 -14.20
CA ASN A 764 -3.91 24.38 -13.74
C ASN A 764 -2.81 24.70 -12.72
N THR A 765 -3.16 25.37 -11.64
CA THR A 765 -2.22 25.89 -10.64
C THR A 765 -1.19 24.82 -10.19
N GLY A 766 0.09 25.20 -10.23
CA GLY A 766 1.22 24.33 -9.87
C GLY A 766 2.15 24.00 -11.04
N ASP A 767 1.76 24.33 -12.29
CA ASP A 767 2.60 24.11 -13.48
C ASP A 767 3.40 25.37 -13.92
N GLY A 768 3.31 26.44 -13.11
CA GLY A 768 3.94 27.75 -13.39
C GLY A 768 3.22 28.55 -14.46
N ILE A 769 3.74 29.78 -14.76
CA ILE A 769 3.08 30.65 -15.74
C ILE A 769 3.26 30.11 -17.17
N THR A 770 2.13 29.74 -17.78
CA THR A 770 2.01 29.19 -19.14
C THR A 770 1.14 30.10 -20.03
N SER A 771 0.98 29.74 -21.30
CA SER A 771 0.02 30.43 -22.18
C SER A 771 -1.45 30.26 -21.75
N GLY A 772 -1.73 29.20 -20.96
CA GLY A 772 -3.03 28.98 -20.33
C GLY A 772 -3.38 30.08 -19.33
N ASP A 773 -2.42 30.47 -18.50
CA ASP A 773 -2.56 31.53 -17.50
C ASP A 773 -2.76 32.88 -18.14
N VAL A 774 -1.98 33.20 -19.18
CA VAL A 774 -2.16 34.42 -19.97
C VAL A 774 -3.60 34.51 -20.49
N LEU A 775 -4.12 33.42 -21.04
CA LEU A 775 -5.50 33.37 -21.55
C LEU A 775 -6.52 33.49 -20.41
N ALA A 776 -6.28 32.82 -19.28
CA ALA A 776 -7.19 32.87 -18.12
C ALA A 776 -7.29 34.28 -17.55
N ILE A 777 -6.17 35.01 -17.40
CA ILE A 777 -6.16 36.40 -16.94
C ILE A 777 -6.88 37.31 -17.95
N GLN A 778 -6.64 37.14 -19.26
CA GLN A 778 -7.39 37.86 -20.30
C GLN A 778 -8.91 37.62 -20.24
N GLN A 779 -9.31 36.37 -20.07
CA GLN A 779 -10.73 36.00 -19.93
C GLN A 779 -11.38 36.57 -18.67
N TYR A 780 -10.61 36.65 -17.59
CA TYR A 780 -11.05 37.27 -16.34
C TYR A 780 -11.27 38.79 -16.53
N LEU A 781 -10.32 39.48 -17.13
CA LEU A 781 -10.45 40.91 -17.42
C LEU A 781 -11.58 41.19 -18.41
N ALA A 782 -11.82 40.30 -19.37
CA ALA A 782 -12.96 40.37 -20.29
C ALA A 782 -14.31 39.97 -19.66
N GLN A 783 -14.31 39.60 -18.36
CA GLN A 783 -15.48 39.09 -17.63
C GLN A 783 -16.11 37.80 -18.19
N ILE A 784 -15.37 37.05 -18.99
CA ILE A 784 -15.74 35.70 -19.47
C ILE A 784 -15.63 34.70 -18.35
N VAL A 785 -14.53 34.73 -17.62
CA VAL A 785 -14.29 34.00 -16.38
C VAL A 785 -14.61 34.93 -15.20
N LYS A 786 -15.29 34.41 -14.18
CA LYS A 786 -15.78 35.23 -13.05
C LYS A 786 -14.85 35.21 -11.85
N LYS A 787 -13.92 34.28 -11.80
CA LYS A 787 -12.97 34.08 -10.67
C LYS A 787 -11.68 33.46 -11.19
N LEU A 788 -10.55 33.84 -10.61
CA LEU A 788 -9.27 33.15 -10.71
C LEU A 788 -8.94 32.48 -9.37
N PRO A 789 -8.22 31.37 -9.36
CA PRO A 789 -7.75 30.57 -10.50
C PRO A 789 -8.87 29.73 -11.15
N VAL A 790 -8.62 29.19 -12.37
CA VAL A 790 -9.54 28.39 -13.18
C VAL A 790 -8.93 27.05 -13.55
#